data_d3d63e24ff6e83d7022fbe3e4f0bb5ac
#
_entry.id   d3d63e24ff6e83d7022fbe3e4f0bb5ac
#
_cell.length_a   1.000
_cell.length_b   1.000
_cell.length_c   1.000
_cell.angle_alpha   90.00
_cell.angle_beta   90.00
_cell.angle_gamma   90.00
#
_symmetry.space_group_name_H-M   'P 1'
#
loop_
_entity.id
_entity.type
_entity.pdbx_description
1 polymer ?
#
loop_
_entity_poly.entity_id
_entity_poly.type
_entity_poly.pdbx_seq_one_letter_code
_entity_poly.pdbx_strand_id
1 'polypeptide(L)'
;MRNRMSRFSHDDYTRAMLNLLPSGIAWSRLPDSVQHRLIRGLAQAYRQSDADACALITGAFPETADALTDEWYASLGLNDECGTQASTTDPAQARKFILAKLLSTGGQSVAYFTELAATMGYSITIREYRTPLCGFSWSGHLLSDDNRFNWTVVVAPPGDEVTTSRAYLECLFRRYAPAHTLVTFEWQSSYSAALSIAWDNITHVLSGALTADEGVVVSGVTVNVVIKSASGQRYVATVTTDSEGHWSYEMEDDDFANGWYSAYAEAAVDMPDDVTVPVRSEVINLRKIVSVRGVNLSVTELELDNDEHVAVAVNVWPENAVDRSWTVTVSDENVVSVVVNSDSSLTVCGMSEGDAVVTVTTNDGGHTATLQVSCYVPAVFDSVCASSSKALVSVADVVNCRVSFGDGYVAADQLETTTSGGWANILLPGSLADGELRTIRVRTAGSVRFRVYGYSSTAYNDLVRLRQLPAGQKSCSYLAGNTPSLVSIDSGAFRFCKNATAFDSAFYRCKGLTAIPPGLFAECASATTFYQAFYECTGLNAVGDSAFAGCTGATTFKDTFRGCTGLRTVGDSVFAGCTGATTFEDTFYGCTGLSAVGDHVFAGCTSATTFYRVFYNCRELSTVGNSVFAGCASATTFLQAFYGCQALTSLGQGIFADCTGVTTFLQAFYNCRGLTALPEGMFDSCTAVTTFSNAFYGCTALTAIPEGLFDSCTGVTTFNRTFYGCTALTAIPAKLFANCTEVATFEGVFSGCSGLVTIPAGLFEKLTSVTTFDSAFYGCRALTTVGDRVFAGCTGATTFASVFEGCTGLVTIPADVFAGCSGVRSFYRSFLGCTGLAMVPPELFADCTGATTFYTTFYRCT
;
A
#
# COMPACT_ATOMS: atom_id res chain seq x y z
N MET A 1 -5.19 4.16 44.36
CA MET A 1 -5.78 4.26 43.02
C MET A 1 -6.24 5.69 42.79
N ARG A 2 -5.77 6.38 41.77
CA ARG A 2 -6.15 7.78 41.48
C ARG A 2 -7.60 7.84 41.12
N ASN A 3 -8.34 8.82 41.69
CA ASN A 3 -9.69 9.23 41.36
C ASN A 3 -9.88 9.14 39.82
N ARG A 4 -10.64 8.18 39.34
CA ARG A 4 -11.06 8.14 37.93
C ARG A 4 -12.33 8.99 37.78
N MET A 5 -12.15 10.30 37.65
CA MET A 5 -13.16 11.11 37.00
C MET A 5 -13.37 10.59 35.57
N SER A 6 -14.57 10.70 35.04
CA SER A 6 -14.85 10.33 33.64
C SER A 6 -13.70 10.78 32.74
N ARG A 7 -13.21 9.85 31.93
CA ARG A 7 -12.09 10.04 31.01
C ARG A 7 -12.43 10.99 29.86
N PHE A 8 -13.71 11.21 29.65
CA PHE A 8 -14.23 11.91 28.48
C PHE A 8 -14.88 13.24 28.90
N SER A 9 -14.54 14.30 28.17
CA SER A 9 -15.13 15.62 28.33
C SER A 9 -16.54 15.67 27.74
N HIS A 10 -17.31 16.67 28.08
CA HIS A 10 -18.60 16.95 27.43
C HIS A 10 -18.48 17.10 25.91
N ASP A 11 -17.38 17.66 25.43
CA ASP A 11 -17.13 17.83 24.02
C ASP A 11 -16.77 16.51 23.32
N ASP A 12 -16.17 15.54 24.02
CA ASP A 12 -15.90 14.20 23.49
C ASP A 12 -17.21 13.41 23.28
N TYR A 13 -18.14 13.47 24.27
CA TYR A 13 -19.47 12.88 24.11
C TYR A 13 -20.27 13.56 23.00
N THR A 14 -20.20 14.90 22.92
CA THR A 14 -20.85 15.67 21.85
C THR A 14 -20.30 15.24 20.47
N ARG A 15 -18.99 15.14 20.34
CA ARG A 15 -18.33 14.73 19.08
C ARG A 15 -18.68 13.29 18.70
N ALA A 16 -18.70 12.38 19.66
CA ALA A 16 -19.08 10.99 19.43
C ALA A 16 -20.52 10.87 18.92
N MET A 17 -21.46 11.57 19.55
CA MET A 17 -22.87 11.57 19.16
C MET A 17 -23.10 12.24 17.78
N LEU A 18 -22.38 13.32 17.49
CA LEU A 18 -22.43 13.97 16.17
C LEU A 18 -21.90 13.05 15.04
N ASN A 19 -20.94 12.18 15.37
CA ASN A 19 -20.39 11.22 14.41
C ASN A 19 -21.34 10.06 14.10
N LEU A 20 -22.31 9.79 14.95
CA LEU A 20 -23.36 8.79 14.72
C LEU A 20 -24.48 9.30 13.80
N LEU A 21 -24.55 10.60 13.55
CA LEU A 21 -25.55 11.16 12.64
C LEU A 21 -25.20 10.82 11.19
N PRO A 22 -26.20 10.52 10.35
CA PRO A 22 -26.00 10.32 8.92
C PRO A 22 -25.31 11.53 8.27
N SER A 23 -24.53 11.31 7.21
CA SER A 23 -23.93 12.40 6.43
C SER A 23 -24.99 13.00 5.48
N GLY A 24 -25.13 14.33 5.48
CA GLY A 24 -26.03 15.04 4.58
C GLY A 24 -26.41 16.42 5.09
N ILE A 25 -26.94 17.26 4.21
CA ILE A 25 -27.31 18.67 4.49
C ILE A 25 -28.38 18.78 5.59
N ALA A 26 -29.25 17.79 5.77
CA ALA A 26 -30.30 17.76 6.78
C ALA A 26 -29.74 17.59 8.22
N TRP A 27 -28.48 17.17 8.39
CA TRP A 27 -27.85 16.89 9.68
C TRP A 27 -26.64 17.81 9.88
N SER A 28 -26.94 19.09 10.10
CA SER A 28 -25.90 20.10 10.29
C SER A 28 -25.05 19.82 11.54
N ARG A 29 -23.73 19.75 11.38
CA ARG A 29 -22.73 19.58 12.44
C ARG A 29 -22.10 20.91 12.88
N LEU A 30 -22.57 22.04 12.33
CA LEU A 30 -22.06 23.36 12.70
C LEU A 30 -22.37 23.67 14.17
N PRO A 31 -21.44 24.28 14.92
CA PRO A 31 -21.57 24.53 16.37
C PRO A 31 -22.84 25.27 16.78
N ASP A 32 -23.35 26.17 15.92
CA ASP A 32 -24.53 26.99 16.20
C ASP A 32 -25.84 26.41 15.68
N SER A 33 -25.82 25.25 15.06
CA SER A 33 -27.03 24.59 14.56
C SER A 33 -27.93 24.09 15.72
N VAL A 34 -29.24 24.04 15.47
CA VAL A 34 -30.19 23.49 16.43
C VAL A 34 -29.87 22.04 16.77
N GLN A 35 -29.49 21.27 15.77
CA GLN A 35 -29.08 19.86 15.91
C GLN A 35 -27.86 19.75 16.82
N HIS A 36 -26.84 20.56 16.58
CA HIS A 36 -25.62 20.53 17.40
C HIS A 36 -25.92 20.88 18.86
N ARG A 37 -26.76 21.88 19.09
CA ARG A 37 -27.19 22.27 20.46
C ARG A 37 -28.00 21.18 21.15
N LEU A 38 -28.89 20.50 20.43
CA LEU A 38 -29.66 19.36 20.94
C LEU A 38 -28.74 18.21 21.35
N ILE A 39 -27.84 17.85 20.45
CA ILE A 39 -26.85 16.76 20.68
C ILE A 39 -25.94 17.11 21.87
N ARG A 40 -25.52 18.37 21.98
CA ARG A 40 -24.74 18.84 23.12
C ARG A 40 -25.51 18.73 24.45
N GLY A 41 -26.82 19.01 24.44
CA GLY A 41 -27.68 18.81 25.63
C GLY A 41 -27.80 17.33 26.00
N LEU A 42 -27.99 16.45 25.03
CA LEU A 42 -28.02 15.00 25.27
C LEU A 42 -26.67 14.44 25.77
N ALA A 43 -25.57 14.93 25.23
CA ALA A 43 -24.22 14.55 25.64
C ALA A 43 -23.94 14.88 27.11
N GLN A 44 -24.56 15.93 27.65
CA GLN A 44 -24.48 16.27 29.08
C GLN A 44 -25.10 15.18 29.97
N ALA A 45 -26.25 14.63 29.57
CA ALA A 45 -26.92 13.57 30.33
C ALA A 45 -26.07 12.27 30.35
N TYR A 46 -25.46 11.92 29.20
CA TYR A 46 -24.57 10.75 29.14
C TYR A 46 -23.28 10.94 29.96
N ARG A 47 -22.71 12.14 29.94
CA ARG A 47 -21.56 12.48 30.78
C ARG A 47 -21.90 12.38 32.27
N GLN A 48 -23.08 12.85 32.66
CA GLN A 48 -23.55 12.80 34.04
C GLN A 48 -23.74 11.34 34.47
N SER A 49 -24.39 10.53 33.64
CA SER A 49 -24.58 9.08 33.91
C SER A 49 -23.25 8.34 34.07
N ASP A 50 -22.23 8.68 33.26
CA ASP A 50 -20.90 8.10 33.39
C ASP A 50 -20.20 8.54 34.69
N ALA A 51 -20.35 9.80 35.07
CA ALA A 51 -19.81 10.31 36.32
C ALA A 51 -20.48 9.64 37.54
N ASP A 52 -21.79 9.46 37.50
CA ASP A 52 -22.55 8.80 38.55
C ASP A 52 -22.20 7.31 38.66
N ALA A 53 -22.01 6.64 37.53
CA ALA A 53 -21.53 5.24 37.49
C ALA A 53 -20.10 5.11 38.05
N CYS A 54 -19.23 6.08 37.75
CA CYS A 54 -17.89 6.11 38.32
C CYS A 54 -17.90 6.34 39.83
N ALA A 55 -18.79 7.20 40.31
CA ALA A 55 -18.96 7.48 41.75
C ALA A 55 -19.49 6.24 42.50
N LEU A 56 -20.48 5.55 41.95
CA LEU A 56 -21.01 4.30 42.48
C LEU A 56 -19.92 3.21 42.57
N ILE A 57 -19.13 3.05 41.49
CA ILE A 57 -18.02 2.08 41.50
C ILE A 57 -16.99 2.45 42.59
N THR A 58 -16.68 3.74 42.74
CA THR A 58 -15.71 4.20 43.76
C THR A 58 -16.23 3.95 45.18
N GLY A 59 -17.52 4.20 45.44
CA GLY A 59 -18.17 3.93 46.73
C GLY A 59 -18.40 2.46 47.05
N ALA A 60 -18.44 1.60 46.02
CA ALA A 60 -18.61 0.16 46.20
C ALA A 60 -17.35 -0.58 46.69
N PHE A 61 -16.19 0.09 46.71
CA PHE A 61 -14.96 -0.51 47.23
C PHE A 61 -14.60 0.09 48.60
N PRO A 62 -14.47 -0.75 49.62
CA PRO A 62 -14.17 -0.27 50.99
C PRO A 62 -12.89 0.58 51.10
N GLU A 63 -11.90 0.30 50.26
CA GLU A 63 -10.64 1.04 50.24
C GLU A 63 -10.79 2.52 49.81
N THR A 64 -11.86 2.83 49.08
CA THR A 64 -12.08 4.13 48.48
C THR A 64 -13.42 4.80 48.89
N ALA A 65 -14.16 4.17 49.78
CA ALA A 65 -15.48 4.60 50.22
C ALA A 65 -15.39 5.71 51.25
N ASP A 66 -15.43 6.98 50.84
CA ASP A 66 -15.51 8.11 51.75
C ASP A 66 -16.94 8.52 52.10
N ALA A 67 -17.90 8.18 51.21
CA ALA A 67 -19.30 8.60 51.34
C ALA A 67 -20.26 7.49 51.85
N LEU A 68 -19.82 6.23 51.85
CA LEU A 68 -20.66 5.08 52.26
C LEU A 68 -20.06 4.33 53.47
N THR A 69 -19.24 4.97 54.29
CA THR A 69 -18.61 4.38 55.49
C THR A 69 -19.62 3.93 56.51
N ASP A 70 -20.70 4.68 56.71
CA ASP A 70 -21.76 4.37 57.70
C ASP A 70 -22.59 3.17 57.26
N GLU A 71 -22.85 3.02 55.97
CA GLU A 71 -23.51 1.87 55.40
C GLU A 71 -22.65 0.60 55.50
N TRP A 72 -21.35 0.72 55.28
CA TRP A 72 -20.41 -0.35 55.52
C TRP A 72 -20.35 -0.78 56.98
N TYR A 73 -20.34 0.17 57.91
CA TYR A 73 -20.37 -0.10 59.36
C TYR A 73 -21.63 -0.83 59.79
N ALA A 74 -22.78 -0.35 59.31
CA ALA A 74 -24.08 -0.98 59.57
C ALA A 74 -24.16 -2.39 58.98
N SER A 75 -23.70 -2.56 57.74
CA SER A 75 -23.77 -3.85 57.01
C SER A 75 -22.85 -4.91 57.61
N LEU A 76 -21.74 -4.52 58.19
CA LEU A 76 -20.75 -5.46 58.78
C LEU A 76 -20.97 -5.68 60.28
N GLY A 77 -21.93 -4.97 60.91
CA GLY A 77 -22.27 -5.14 62.32
C GLY A 77 -21.15 -4.77 63.29
N LEU A 78 -20.45 -3.65 63.00
CA LEU A 78 -19.26 -3.21 63.75
C LEU A 78 -19.57 -2.37 65.00
N ASN A 79 -20.84 -2.28 65.45
CA ASN A 79 -21.21 -1.58 66.68
C ASN A 79 -20.75 -2.39 67.90
N ASP A 80 -19.89 -1.78 68.71
CA ASP A 80 -19.21 -2.44 69.82
C ASP A 80 -20.01 -2.36 71.16
N GLU A 81 -20.41 -3.53 71.73
CA GLU A 81 -21.07 -3.61 73.06
C GLU A 81 -20.08 -3.91 74.19
N CYS A 82 -18.77 -4.17 73.90
CA CYS A 82 -17.75 -4.41 74.95
C CYS A 82 -17.31 -3.11 75.65
N GLY A 83 -17.95 -1.96 75.36
CA GLY A 83 -17.83 -0.76 76.18
C GLY A 83 -16.98 0.37 75.71
N THR A 84 -16.58 0.36 74.49
CA THR A 84 -15.91 1.54 73.84
C THR A 84 -16.67 1.91 72.51
N GLN A 85 -17.28 3.10 72.55
CA GLN A 85 -17.64 3.76 71.29
C GLN A 85 -16.34 4.06 70.54
N ALA A 86 -16.01 3.21 69.60
CA ALA A 86 -15.08 3.60 68.56
C ALA A 86 -15.71 4.74 67.77
N SER A 87 -15.20 5.96 68.00
CA SER A 87 -15.68 7.17 67.38
C SER A 87 -15.62 7.02 65.86
N THR A 88 -16.77 6.98 65.17
CA THR A 88 -16.95 7.04 63.73
C THR A 88 -16.52 8.37 63.11
N THR A 89 -15.89 9.26 63.89
CA THR A 89 -15.49 10.61 63.47
C THR A 89 -14.24 10.68 62.62
N ASP A 90 -13.47 9.61 62.51
CA ASP A 90 -12.32 9.55 61.60
C ASP A 90 -12.55 8.52 60.47
N PRO A 91 -12.84 8.97 59.24
CA PRO A 91 -13.09 8.09 58.09
C PRO A 91 -11.90 7.17 57.74
N ALA A 92 -10.68 7.57 58.07
CA ALA A 92 -9.47 6.77 57.79
C ALA A 92 -9.34 5.59 58.74
N GLN A 93 -9.74 5.80 60.03
CA GLN A 93 -9.81 4.74 61.05
C GLN A 93 -10.98 3.80 60.77
N ALA A 94 -12.14 4.35 60.45
CA ALA A 94 -13.32 3.57 60.04
C ALA A 94 -13.02 2.60 58.87
N ARG A 95 -12.33 3.08 57.83
CA ARG A 95 -11.92 2.24 56.69
C ARG A 95 -11.00 1.08 57.09
N LYS A 96 -10.07 1.29 58.02
CA LYS A 96 -9.21 0.25 58.53
C LYS A 96 -10.00 -0.87 59.21
N PHE A 97 -11.02 -0.54 59.99
CA PHE A 97 -11.91 -1.53 60.63
C PHE A 97 -12.78 -2.26 59.60
N ILE A 98 -13.33 -1.54 58.63
CA ILE A 98 -14.12 -2.13 57.50
C ILE A 98 -13.24 -3.09 56.68
N LEU A 99 -12.05 -2.66 56.30
CA LEU A 99 -11.09 -3.50 55.55
C LEU A 99 -10.62 -4.73 56.35
N ALA A 100 -10.33 -4.54 57.65
CA ALA A 100 -9.95 -5.65 58.54
C ALA A 100 -11.09 -6.68 58.61
N LYS A 101 -12.35 -6.22 58.68
CA LYS A 101 -13.51 -7.10 58.73
C LYS A 101 -13.77 -7.82 57.39
N LEU A 102 -13.57 -7.14 56.23
CA LEU A 102 -13.75 -7.72 54.91
C LEU A 102 -12.61 -8.65 54.50
N LEU A 103 -11.38 -8.30 54.90
CA LEU A 103 -10.21 -9.16 54.66
C LEU A 103 -10.27 -10.41 55.52
N SER A 104 -11.05 -10.40 56.58
CA SER A 104 -11.37 -11.59 57.37
C SER A 104 -12.43 -12.46 56.68
N THR A 105 -12.34 -12.69 55.39
CA THR A 105 -13.28 -13.46 54.59
C THR A 105 -13.37 -14.89 55.12
N GLY A 106 -14.43 -15.15 55.83
CA GLY A 106 -14.81 -16.51 56.18
C GLY A 106 -14.23 -17.05 57.48
N GLY A 107 -13.82 -16.21 58.32
CA GLY A 107 -13.38 -16.63 59.64
C GLY A 107 -12.29 -15.74 60.17
N GLN A 108 -12.45 -15.39 61.31
CA GLN A 108 -11.48 -14.71 62.12
C GLN A 108 -10.16 -15.45 62.03
N SER A 109 -9.20 -14.91 61.23
CA SER A 109 -7.85 -15.50 61.07
C SER A 109 -7.05 -15.36 62.33
N VAL A 110 -6.14 -16.27 62.54
CA VAL A 110 -5.16 -16.19 63.66
C VAL A 110 -4.41 -14.85 63.63
N ALA A 111 -4.04 -14.37 62.41
CA ALA A 111 -3.41 -13.08 62.21
C ALA A 111 -4.25 -11.93 62.70
N TYR A 112 -5.57 -11.94 62.47
CA TYR A 112 -6.48 -10.93 62.94
C TYR A 112 -6.50 -10.79 64.44
N PHE A 113 -6.63 -11.93 65.15
CA PHE A 113 -6.65 -11.93 66.61
C PHE A 113 -5.26 -11.61 67.20
N THR A 114 -4.17 -11.99 66.53
CA THR A 114 -2.83 -11.65 66.94
C THR A 114 -2.59 -10.15 66.78
N GLU A 115 -3.02 -9.56 65.70
CA GLU A 115 -2.91 -8.13 65.47
C GLU A 115 -3.85 -7.33 66.41
N LEU A 116 -5.04 -7.86 66.67
CA LEU A 116 -5.98 -7.30 67.62
C LEU A 116 -5.39 -7.29 69.06
N ALA A 117 -4.75 -8.37 69.48
CA ALA A 117 -4.05 -8.46 70.74
C ALA A 117 -2.82 -7.52 70.84
N ALA A 118 -2.04 -7.45 69.79
CA ALA A 118 -0.87 -6.58 69.69
C ALA A 118 -1.26 -5.09 69.76
N THR A 119 -2.43 -4.70 69.18
CA THR A 119 -2.95 -3.32 69.35
C THR A 119 -3.32 -3.02 70.77
N MET A 120 -3.53 -4.02 71.65
CA MET A 120 -3.83 -3.91 73.07
C MET A 120 -2.63 -4.12 73.97
N GLY A 121 -1.41 -4.32 73.41
CA GLY A 121 -0.17 -4.49 74.14
C GLY A 121 0.10 -5.91 74.61
N TYR A 122 -0.70 -6.92 74.17
CA TYR A 122 -0.49 -8.33 74.47
C TYR A 122 0.17 -9.04 73.33
N SER A 123 1.21 -9.82 73.60
CA SER A 123 1.77 -10.76 72.65
C SER A 123 1.08 -12.13 72.87
N ILE A 124 0.40 -12.61 71.85
CA ILE A 124 -0.33 -13.89 71.92
C ILE A 124 0.05 -14.84 70.82
N THR A 125 -0.11 -16.14 71.13
CA THR A 125 -0.12 -17.23 70.17
C THR A 125 -1.43 -17.98 70.27
N ILE A 126 -2.08 -18.26 69.11
CA ILE A 126 -3.38 -18.95 69.06
C ILE A 126 -3.17 -20.40 68.62
N ARG A 127 -3.62 -21.33 69.41
CA ARG A 127 -3.73 -22.77 69.06
C ARG A 127 -5.16 -23.08 68.69
N GLU A 128 -5.36 -23.52 67.46
CA GLU A 128 -6.63 -24.00 66.93
C GLU A 128 -6.68 -25.52 66.94
N TYR A 129 -7.77 -26.07 67.40
CA TYR A 129 -8.04 -27.49 67.41
C TYR A 129 -9.16 -27.77 66.36
N ARG A 130 -8.81 -28.50 65.28
CA ARG A 130 -9.77 -28.82 64.21
C ARG A 130 -9.75 -30.31 63.84
N THR A 131 -10.96 -30.86 63.54
CA THR A 131 -11.06 -32.19 62.91
C THR A 131 -10.60 -32.13 61.49
N PRO A 132 -9.81 -33.08 60.98
CA PRO A 132 -9.43 -33.12 59.56
C PRO A 132 -10.71 -33.39 58.74
N LEU A 133 -11.12 -32.40 57.94
CA LEU A 133 -12.05 -32.57 56.84
C LEU A 133 -11.26 -33.03 55.63
N CYS A 134 -11.81 -33.95 54.82
CA CYS A 134 -11.20 -34.42 53.59
C CYS A 134 -10.71 -33.27 52.71
N GLY A 135 -9.38 -33.21 52.50
CA GLY A 135 -8.72 -32.19 51.66
C GLY A 135 -7.93 -31.09 52.38
N PHE A 136 -8.00 -31.00 53.70
CA PHE A 136 -7.21 -30.06 54.52
C PHE A 136 -6.56 -30.81 55.68
N SER A 137 -5.24 -30.84 55.69
CA SER A 137 -4.49 -31.33 56.85
C SER A 137 -3.91 -30.13 57.61
N TRP A 138 -4.18 -30.04 58.89
CA TRP A 138 -3.55 -29.12 59.80
C TRP A 138 -2.64 -29.90 60.72
N SER A 139 -1.44 -29.41 60.89
CA SER A 139 -0.55 -29.87 61.98
C SER A 139 -0.98 -29.17 63.27
N GLY A 140 -1.99 -29.66 63.87
CA GLY A 140 -2.41 -29.22 65.19
C GLY A 140 -2.69 -30.46 65.99
N HIS A 141 -2.53 -30.39 67.31
CA HIS A 141 -2.78 -31.51 68.21
C HIS A 141 -4.06 -32.23 67.94
N LEU A 142 -4.03 -33.57 67.89
CA LEU A 142 -5.18 -34.44 67.67
C LEU A 142 -6.26 -34.20 68.69
N LEU A 143 -7.51 -34.07 68.22
CA LEU A 143 -8.67 -33.75 69.00
C LEU A 143 -9.21 -34.99 69.71
N SER A 144 -9.50 -34.82 70.98
CA SER A 144 -10.62 -35.53 71.60
C SER A 144 -11.94 -34.88 71.15
N ASP A 145 -13.04 -35.63 71.13
CA ASP A 145 -14.39 -35.08 70.75
C ASP A 145 -14.80 -33.85 71.58
N ASP A 146 -14.18 -33.68 72.75
CA ASP A 146 -14.43 -32.54 73.65
C ASP A 146 -13.80 -31.23 73.22
N ASN A 147 -12.79 -31.22 72.28
CA ASN A 147 -12.07 -30.01 71.85
C ASN A 147 -12.45 -29.58 70.42
N ARG A 148 -13.49 -30.15 69.85
CA ARG A 148 -13.84 -29.96 68.38
C ARG A 148 -14.06 -28.52 68.01
N PHE A 149 -14.37 -27.66 68.94
CA PHE A 149 -14.69 -26.24 68.70
C PHE A 149 -13.88 -25.27 69.60
N ASN A 150 -12.80 -25.78 70.24
CA ASN A 150 -11.96 -24.96 71.13
C ASN A 150 -10.75 -24.43 70.39
N TRP A 151 -10.33 -23.26 70.75
CA TRP A 151 -9.01 -22.73 70.41
C TRP A 151 -8.42 -22.05 71.65
N THR A 152 -7.11 -22.22 71.87
CA THR A 152 -6.43 -21.71 73.01
C THR A 152 -5.56 -20.54 72.63
N VAL A 153 -5.73 -19.44 73.34
CA VAL A 153 -4.90 -18.25 73.26
C VAL A 153 -3.81 -18.37 74.30
N VAL A 154 -2.58 -18.57 73.84
CA VAL A 154 -1.40 -18.56 74.74
C VAL A 154 -0.90 -17.13 74.79
N VAL A 155 -0.90 -16.56 76.01
CA VAL A 155 -0.51 -15.18 76.29
C VAL A 155 0.85 -15.18 76.92
N ALA A 156 1.83 -14.52 76.32
CA ALA A 156 3.13 -14.28 76.90
C ALA A 156 3.02 -13.37 78.15
N PRO A 157 3.94 -13.44 79.12
CA PRO A 157 3.95 -12.58 80.32
C PRO A 157 3.82 -11.11 79.87
N PRO A 158 2.96 -10.33 80.48
CA PRO A 158 2.75 -8.93 80.11
C PRO A 158 4.01 -8.09 80.40
N GLY A 159 4.50 -7.38 79.35
CA GLY A 159 5.51 -6.34 79.47
C GLY A 159 4.94 -5.11 80.23
N ASP A 160 5.80 -4.21 80.66
CA ASP A 160 5.48 -3.03 81.46
C ASP A 160 4.55 -2.00 80.77
N GLU A 161 4.08 -2.18 79.58
CA GLU A 161 3.27 -1.24 78.74
C GLU A 161 1.83 -1.70 78.51
N VAL A 162 1.28 -2.67 79.21
CA VAL A 162 -0.12 -3.11 78.97
C VAL A 162 -1.12 -2.09 79.59
N THR A 163 -1.84 -1.43 78.74
CA THR A 163 -2.83 -0.39 79.11
C THR A 163 -4.27 -0.89 79.18
N THR A 164 -4.55 -2.12 78.83
CA THR A 164 -5.90 -2.70 78.85
C THR A 164 -6.05 -3.87 79.81
N SER A 165 -7.27 -4.01 80.39
CA SER A 165 -7.51 -5.08 81.36
C SER A 165 -7.63 -6.45 80.67
N ARG A 166 -7.17 -7.50 81.34
CA ARG A 166 -7.28 -8.89 80.98
C ARG A 166 -8.74 -9.28 80.59
N ALA A 167 -9.70 -8.79 81.32
CA ALA A 167 -11.13 -8.99 81.12
C ALA A 167 -11.63 -8.42 79.75
N TYR A 168 -11.02 -7.35 79.29
CA TYR A 168 -11.41 -6.72 78.01
C TYR A 168 -10.87 -7.49 76.80
N LEU A 169 -9.63 -7.99 76.89
CA LEU A 169 -9.07 -8.88 75.89
C LEU A 169 -9.90 -10.13 75.73
N GLU A 170 -10.25 -10.78 76.88
CA GLU A 170 -11.08 -12.00 76.90
C GLU A 170 -12.47 -11.73 76.33
N CYS A 171 -13.11 -10.58 76.62
CA CYS A 171 -14.43 -10.19 76.09
C CYS A 171 -14.40 -10.07 74.56
N LEU A 172 -13.43 -9.32 74.01
CA LEU A 172 -13.30 -9.15 72.61
C LEU A 172 -13.07 -10.45 71.84
N PHE A 173 -12.19 -11.31 72.36
CA PHE A 173 -11.88 -12.60 71.75
C PHE A 173 -13.11 -13.51 71.77
N ARG A 174 -13.88 -13.59 72.87
CA ARG A 174 -15.12 -14.39 72.96
C ARG A 174 -16.20 -13.83 72.03
N ARG A 175 -16.20 -12.52 71.78
CA ARG A 175 -17.20 -11.90 70.95
C ARG A 175 -16.93 -12.05 69.48
N TYR A 176 -15.69 -11.94 69.06
CA TYR A 176 -15.30 -12.08 67.67
C TYR A 176 -14.96 -13.55 67.29
N ALA A 177 -14.93 -14.44 68.24
CA ALA A 177 -14.81 -15.86 67.97
C ALA A 177 -16.00 -16.39 67.17
N PRO A 178 -15.78 -17.37 66.29
CA PRO A 178 -16.86 -18.02 65.58
C PRO A 178 -17.95 -18.53 66.52
N ALA A 179 -19.22 -18.35 66.17
CA ALA A 179 -20.38 -18.51 67.02
C ALA A 179 -20.51 -19.89 67.79
N HIS A 180 -19.71 -20.87 67.44
CA HIS A 180 -19.72 -22.22 68.04
C HIS A 180 -18.34 -22.64 68.54
N THR A 181 -17.47 -21.69 68.80
CA THR A 181 -16.12 -22.02 69.33
C THR A 181 -15.96 -21.53 70.77
N LEU A 182 -15.23 -22.28 71.54
CA LEU A 182 -14.84 -21.94 72.91
C LEU A 182 -13.38 -21.46 72.91
N VAL A 183 -13.15 -20.28 73.42
CA VAL A 183 -11.82 -19.66 73.59
C VAL A 183 -11.28 -19.89 74.98
N THR A 184 -10.13 -20.55 75.13
CA THR A 184 -9.43 -20.77 76.35
C THR A 184 -8.13 -19.95 76.35
N PHE A 185 -7.68 -19.47 77.56
CA PHE A 185 -6.45 -18.72 77.66
C PHE A 185 -5.46 -19.50 78.54
N GLU A 186 -4.22 -19.60 78.03
CA GLU A 186 -3.08 -20.26 78.71
C GLU A 186 -1.90 -19.27 78.87
N TRP A 187 -1.32 -19.19 80.07
CA TRP A 187 -0.24 -18.25 80.46
C TRP A 187 1.05 -19.03 80.72
N GLN A 188 2.15 -18.74 79.95
CA GLN A 188 3.41 -19.48 80.08
C GLN A 188 4.50 -18.67 80.75
N SER A 189 5.44 -19.40 81.43
CA SER A 189 6.71 -18.88 81.94
C SER A 189 7.87 -19.80 81.53
N SER A 190 8.93 -19.15 80.97
CA SER A 190 10.35 -19.49 80.90
C SER A 190 10.83 -20.76 80.20
N TYR A 191 11.38 -20.64 79.16
CA TYR A 191 12.37 -21.13 78.16
C TYR A 191 11.81 -21.04 76.75
N SER A 192 12.57 -20.41 75.82
CA SER A 192 12.09 -20.17 74.48
C SER A 192 13.03 -20.77 73.47
N ALA A 193 12.44 -21.46 72.51
CA ALA A 193 13.07 -21.76 71.23
C ALA A 193 12.25 -21.11 70.13
N ALA A 194 12.90 -20.56 69.11
CA ALA A 194 12.22 -19.91 67.99
C ALA A 194 12.77 -20.46 66.66
N LEU A 195 11.85 -20.70 65.74
CA LEU A 195 12.19 -21.16 64.39
C LEU A 195 11.85 -20.04 63.42
N SER A 196 12.82 -19.64 62.57
CA SER A 196 12.61 -18.64 61.52
C SER A 196 12.46 -19.29 60.16
N ILE A 197 11.86 -18.56 59.23
CA ILE A 197 11.76 -18.92 57.81
C ILE A 197 11.90 -17.66 56.96
N ALA A 198 12.68 -17.78 55.89
CA ALA A 198 12.85 -16.74 54.88
C ALA A 198 12.75 -17.35 53.48
N TRP A 199 12.46 -16.54 52.49
CA TRP A 199 12.34 -16.92 51.08
C TRP A 199 13.31 -16.08 50.26
N ASP A 200 14.11 -16.75 49.44
CA ASP A 200 14.90 -16.12 48.38
C ASP A 200 14.18 -16.34 47.03
N ASN A 201 13.67 -15.28 46.47
CA ASN A 201 12.94 -15.31 45.21
C ASN A 201 13.80 -15.43 43.94
N ILE A 202 15.15 -15.41 44.11
CA ILE A 202 16.12 -15.58 43.00
C ILE A 202 16.53 -17.02 42.90
N THR A 203 16.94 -17.61 44.05
CA THR A 203 17.42 -18.98 44.11
C THR A 203 16.30 -20.00 44.36
N HIS A 204 15.07 -19.55 44.60
CA HIS A 204 13.90 -20.35 44.98
C HIS A 204 14.14 -21.23 46.20
N VAL A 205 14.89 -20.73 47.17
CA VAL A 205 15.24 -21.44 48.40
C VAL A 205 14.48 -20.88 49.59
N LEU A 206 13.81 -21.78 50.32
CA LEU A 206 13.33 -21.54 51.67
C LEU A 206 14.46 -21.84 52.66
N SER A 207 14.76 -20.91 53.52
CA SER A 207 15.82 -21.07 54.53
C SER A 207 15.39 -20.51 55.87
N GLY A 208 16.07 -20.89 56.93
CA GLY A 208 15.80 -20.34 58.26
C GLY A 208 16.78 -20.84 59.29
N ALA A 209 16.52 -20.47 60.50
CA ALA A 209 17.34 -20.88 61.65
C ALA A 209 16.46 -21.27 62.85
N LEU A 210 16.88 -22.28 63.58
CA LEU A 210 16.39 -22.66 64.90
C LEU A 210 17.29 -21.99 65.92
N THR A 211 16.78 -21.06 66.71
CA THR A 211 17.45 -20.38 67.76
C THR A 211 16.82 -20.78 69.10
N ALA A 212 17.59 -20.99 70.13
CA ALA A 212 17.10 -21.36 71.45
C ALA A 212 17.99 -20.77 72.56
N ASP A 213 17.45 -20.82 73.82
CA ASP A 213 18.20 -20.38 74.99
C ASP A 213 19.42 -21.23 75.26
N GLU A 214 20.38 -20.71 76.08
CA GLU A 214 21.65 -21.34 76.36
C GLU A 214 21.44 -22.74 76.95
N GLY A 215 22.03 -23.78 76.30
CA GLY A 215 21.96 -25.17 76.75
C GLY A 215 21.00 -26.06 75.90
N VAL A 216 20.25 -25.54 74.96
CA VAL A 216 19.35 -26.29 74.02
C VAL A 216 20.14 -26.72 72.80
N VAL A 217 20.00 -27.96 72.34
CA VAL A 217 20.69 -28.49 71.15
C VAL A 217 19.87 -28.07 69.92
N VAL A 218 20.50 -27.27 69.02
CA VAL A 218 19.89 -26.80 67.79
C VAL A 218 20.42 -27.50 66.55
N SER A 219 21.46 -28.32 66.65
CA SER A 219 22.09 -29.06 65.57
C SER A 219 21.43 -30.43 65.38
N GLY A 220 21.22 -30.83 64.07
CA GLY A 220 20.67 -32.13 63.72
C GLY A 220 19.16 -32.26 63.98
N VAL A 221 18.46 -31.14 64.30
CA VAL A 221 17.03 -31.14 64.56
C VAL A 221 16.28 -31.27 63.22
N THR A 222 15.30 -32.13 63.17
CA THR A 222 14.45 -32.34 62.01
C THR A 222 13.44 -31.19 61.88
N VAL A 223 13.49 -30.48 60.79
CA VAL A 223 12.57 -29.40 60.45
C VAL A 223 11.67 -29.85 59.34
N ASN A 224 10.37 -29.79 59.55
CA ASN A 224 9.36 -30.01 58.50
C ASN A 224 8.97 -28.67 57.89
N VAL A 225 9.31 -28.47 56.61
CA VAL A 225 8.92 -27.31 55.85
C VAL A 225 7.57 -27.59 55.18
N VAL A 226 6.55 -26.89 55.62
CA VAL A 226 5.20 -27.07 55.12
C VAL A 226 4.85 -25.92 54.14
N ILE A 227 4.59 -26.28 52.89
CA ILE A 227 4.27 -25.34 51.82
C ILE A 227 2.83 -25.59 51.36
N LYS A 228 2.06 -24.54 51.23
CA LYS A 228 0.67 -24.61 50.75
C LYS A 228 0.50 -23.74 49.54
N SER A 229 -0.06 -24.26 48.46
CA SER A 229 -0.48 -23.49 47.29
C SER A 229 -1.72 -22.66 47.58
N ALA A 230 -1.99 -21.64 46.77
CA ALA A 230 -3.23 -20.86 46.83
C ALA A 230 -4.50 -21.72 46.65
N SER A 231 -4.39 -22.84 45.98
CA SER A 231 -5.48 -23.83 45.83
C SER A 231 -5.69 -24.77 47.03
N GLY A 232 -4.82 -24.63 48.05
CA GLY A 232 -4.85 -25.41 49.27
C GLY A 232 -4.09 -26.74 49.22
N GLN A 233 -3.37 -27.07 48.18
CA GLN A 233 -2.51 -28.23 48.08
C GLN A 233 -1.36 -28.10 49.05
N ARG A 234 -1.08 -29.11 49.86
CA ARG A 234 -0.04 -29.11 50.89
C ARG A 234 1.12 -30.03 50.49
N TYR A 235 2.30 -29.45 50.54
CA TYR A 235 3.59 -30.16 50.41
C TYR A 235 4.32 -30.16 51.76
N VAL A 236 5.04 -31.21 52.08
CA VAL A 236 5.86 -31.27 53.29
C VAL A 236 7.21 -31.81 52.88
N ALA A 237 8.23 -31.00 53.09
CA ALA A 237 9.61 -31.39 52.92
C ALA A 237 10.25 -31.51 54.33
N THR A 238 11.21 -32.43 54.49
CA THR A 238 11.91 -32.64 55.74
C THR A 238 13.39 -32.33 55.52
N VAL A 239 13.91 -31.40 56.30
CA VAL A 239 15.34 -31.01 56.28
C VAL A 239 15.90 -31.10 57.73
N THR A 240 17.19 -31.07 57.87
CA THR A 240 17.86 -31.08 59.18
C THR A 240 18.67 -29.80 59.36
N THR A 241 18.73 -29.29 60.58
CA THR A 241 19.58 -28.16 60.93
C THR A 241 21.06 -28.52 60.97
N ASP A 242 21.91 -27.59 60.57
CA ASP A 242 23.35 -27.69 60.66
C ASP A 242 23.89 -27.45 62.09
N SER A 243 25.20 -27.32 62.23
CA SER A 243 25.84 -27.09 63.57
C SER A 243 25.47 -25.73 64.20
N GLU A 244 25.01 -24.78 63.41
CA GLU A 244 24.58 -23.43 63.81
C GLU A 244 23.05 -23.28 63.87
N GLY A 245 22.32 -24.35 63.60
CA GLY A 245 20.88 -24.36 63.63
C GLY A 245 20.20 -23.90 62.32
N HIS A 246 20.96 -23.66 61.25
CA HIS A 246 20.40 -23.26 59.98
C HIS A 246 19.88 -24.45 59.19
N TRP A 247 18.84 -24.18 58.35
CA TRP A 247 18.26 -25.15 57.46
C TRP A 247 17.91 -24.48 56.12
N SER A 248 17.84 -25.26 55.02
CA SER A 248 17.43 -24.80 53.70
C SER A 248 16.70 -25.88 52.94
N TYR A 249 15.77 -25.43 52.06
CA TYR A 249 14.99 -26.28 51.15
C TYR A 249 14.80 -25.54 49.83
N GLU A 250 15.20 -26.15 48.72
CA GLU A 250 15.01 -25.62 47.36
C GLU A 250 13.66 -26.07 46.79
N MET A 251 12.87 -25.13 46.28
CA MET A 251 11.61 -25.40 45.59
C MET A 251 11.90 -25.60 44.12
N GLU A 252 12.00 -26.85 43.68
CA GLU A 252 12.26 -27.16 42.26
C GLU A 252 11.12 -26.68 41.33
N ASP A 253 11.45 -26.31 40.09
CA ASP A 253 10.50 -25.76 39.13
C ASP A 253 9.51 -26.80 38.62
N ASP A 254 9.90 -28.08 38.60
CA ASP A 254 9.07 -29.17 38.13
C ASP A 254 7.98 -29.56 39.14
N ASP A 255 8.22 -29.31 40.41
CA ASP A 255 7.31 -29.69 41.50
C ASP A 255 6.36 -28.57 41.90
N PHE A 256 6.73 -27.30 41.64
CA PHE A 256 5.99 -26.14 42.09
C PHE A 256 5.66 -25.21 40.88
N ALA A 257 4.39 -25.08 40.57
CA ALA A 257 3.92 -24.16 39.55
C ALA A 257 4.08 -22.68 39.97
N ASN A 258 4.02 -21.75 38.98
CA ASN A 258 3.96 -20.33 39.29
C ASN A 258 2.78 -19.99 40.19
N GLY A 259 3.01 -19.20 41.22
CA GLY A 259 1.91 -18.82 42.06
C GLY A 259 2.35 -18.33 43.43
N TRP A 260 1.30 -17.99 44.18
CA TRP A 260 1.45 -17.65 45.59
C TRP A 260 1.40 -18.95 46.42
N TYR A 261 2.32 -19.02 47.35
CA TYR A 261 2.41 -20.09 48.33
C TYR A 261 2.50 -19.45 49.72
N SER A 262 2.02 -20.17 50.72
CA SER A 262 2.34 -19.89 52.11
C SER A 262 3.21 -21.00 52.63
N ALA A 263 4.27 -20.64 53.34
CA ALA A 263 5.17 -21.61 53.92
C ALA A 263 5.44 -21.33 55.41
N TYR A 264 5.63 -22.38 56.16
CA TYR A 264 6.11 -22.29 57.50
C TYR A 264 6.98 -23.53 57.81
N ALA A 265 7.89 -23.39 58.77
CA ALA A 265 8.69 -24.46 59.28
C ALA A 265 8.20 -24.87 60.67
N GLU A 266 8.20 -26.17 60.96
CA GLU A 266 7.88 -26.72 62.29
C GLU A 266 8.92 -27.75 62.72
N ALA A 267 9.30 -27.73 64.00
CA ALA A 267 10.22 -28.70 64.55
C ALA A 267 9.80 -29.07 65.98
N ALA A 268 10.19 -30.21 66.43
CA ALA A 268 10.11 -30.60 67.85
C ALA A 268 11.50 -30.50 68.46
N VAL A 269 11.66 -29.67 69.45
CA VAL A 269 12.94 -29.35 70.10
C VAL A 269 12.91 -29.90 71.53
N ASP A 270 13.92 -30.75 71.83
CA ASP A 270 14.06 -31.32 73.15
C ASP A 270 14.74 -30.29 74.09
N MET A 271 14.11 -29.94 75.21
CA MET A 271 14.60 -28.98 76.19
C MET A 271 15.39 -29.68 77.28
N PRO A 272 16.27 -28.97 78.01
CA PRO A 272 17.10 -29.55 79.02
C PRO A 272 16.41 -30.26 80.23
N ASP A 273 15.09 -30.06 80.32
CA ASP A 273 14.23 -30.61 81.40
C ASP A 273 13.38 -31.81 80.93
N ASP A 274 13.81 -32.54 79.85
CA ASP A 274 13.15 -33.70 79.21
C ASP A 274 11.75 -33.35 78.60
N VAL A 275 11.46 -32.09 78.32
CA VAL A 275 10.26 -31.65 77.67
C VAL A 275 10.55 -31.34 76.23
N THR A 276 9.90 -32.05 75.27
CA THR A 276 9.92 -31.74 73.81
C THR A 276 8.94 -30.62 73.56
N VAL A 277 9.44 -29.45 73.12
CA VAL A 277 8.59 -28.33 72.82
C VAL A 277 8.43 -28.20 71.29
N PRO A 278 7.20 -28.20 70.77
CA PRO A 278 6.97 -27.93 69.36
C PRO A 278 7.16 -26.44 69.03
N VAL A 279 8.04 -26.14 68.10
CA VAL A 279 8.31 -24.78 67.62
C VAL A 279 7.87 -24.67 66.21
N ARG A 280 7.34 -23.52 65.91
CA ARG A 280 6.86 -23.23 64.54
C ARG A 280 7.24 -21.78 64.15
N SER A 281 7.71 -21.62 62.93
CA SER A 281 7.99 -20.30 62.37
C SER A 281 6.71 -19.53 62.09
N GLU A 282 6.85 -18.26 61.83
CA GLU A 282 5.81 -17.46 61.20
C GLU A 282 5.45 -18.09 59.86
N VAL A 283 4.22 -17.80 59.38
CA VAL A 283 3.79 -18.16 58.04
C VAL A 283 4.23 -17.04 57.10
N ILE A 284 5.08 -17.34 56.17
CA ILE A 284 5.47 -16.41 55.12
C ILE A 284 4.65 -16.67 53.84
N ASN A 285 4.30 -15.59 53.14
CA ASN A 285 3.72 -15.68 51.83
C ASN A 285 4.82 -15.43 50.80
N LEU A 286 4.98 -16.33 49.89
CA LEU A 286 6.00 -16.26 48.87
C LEU A 286 5.37 -16.42 47.48
N ARG A 287 6.01 -15.85 46.47
CA ARG A 287 5.63 -16.00 45.09
C ARG A 287 6.74 -16.68 44.34
N LYS A 288 6.43 -17.86 43.81
CA LYS A 288 7.35 -18.56 42.90
C LYS A 288 7.08 -18.08 41.49
N ILE A 289 8.16 -17.72 40.79
CA ILE A 289 8.13 -17.29 39.40
C ILE A 289 9.02 -18.23 38.62
N VAL A 290 8.41 -19.03 37.77
CA VAL A 290 9.16 -19.88 36.84
C VAL A 290 9.48 -19.06 35.59
N SER A 291 10.74 -18.94 35.28
CA SER A 291 11.25 -18.24 34.11
C SER A 291 11.22 -19.13 32.86
N VAL A 292 11.28 -18.50 31.70
CA VAL A 292 11.45 -19.20 30.44
C VAL A 292 12.81 -19.90 30.38
N ARG A 293 12.82 -21.15 29.93
CA ARG A 293 14.04 -21.96 29.72
C ARG A 293 14.43 -22.13 28.27
N GLY A 294 13.52 -21.78 27.35
CA GLY A 294 13.79 -21.81 25.92
C GLY A 294 12.59 -21.50 25.04
N VAL A 295 12.88 -21.35 23.77
CA VAL A 295 11.91 -21.18 22.70
C VAL A 295 12.32 -22.04 21.51
N ASN A 296 11.35 -22.62 20.81
CA ASN A 296 11.56 -23.28 19.53
C ASN A 296 10.44 -22.92 18.55
N LEU A 297 10.72 -23.14 17.28
CA LEU A 297 9.78 -22.96 16.19
C LEU A 297 9.37 -24.30 15.63
N SER A 298 8.16 -24.40 15.09
CA SER A 298 7.65 -25.65 14.49
C SER A 298 8.47 -26.12 13.29
N VAL A 299 9.18 -25.19 12.65
CA VAL A 299 10.11 -25.43 11.54
C VAL A 299 11.34 -24.53 11.69
N THR A 300 12.50 -25.00 11.20
CA THR A 300 13.78 -24.26 11.23
C THR A 300 14.21 -23.75 9.87
N GLU A 301 13.64 -24.29 8.81
CA GLU A 301 13.86 -23.90 7.44
C GLU A 301 12.52 -23.82 6.71
N LEU A 302 12.38 -22.85 5.81
CA LEU A 302 11.16 -22.61 5.05
C LEU A 302 11.51 -22.11 3.65
N GLU A 303 10.95 -22.75 2.64
CA GLU A 303 10.97 -22.26 1.26
C GLU A 303 9.60 -21.68 0.93
N LEU A 304 9.54 -20.41 0.51
CA LEU A 304 8.31 -19.72 0.15
C LEU A 304 8.38 -19.20 -1.29
N ASP A 305 7.24 -19.14 -1.95
CA ASP A 305 7.05 -18.22 -3.07
C ASP A 305 6.71 -16.81 -2.53
N ASN A 306 6.96 -15.78 -3.33
CA ASN A 306 6.45 -14.44 -3.01
C ASN A 306 4.92 -14.48 -2.92
N ASP A 307 4.36 -13.67 -2.02
CA ASP A 307 2.94 -13.64 -1.67
C ASP A 307 2.40 -14.97 -1.06
N GLU A 308 3.27 -15.95 -0.74
CA GLU A 308 2.90 -17.14 0.03
C GLU A 308 2.97 -16.87 1.52
N HIS A 309 1.99 -17.40 2.26
CA HIS A 309 1.85 -17.20 3.70
C HIS A 309 1.89 -18.53 4.42
N VAL A 310 2.82 -18.73 5.34
CA VAL A 310 2.93 -19.95 6.13
C VAL A 310 2.89 -19.61 7.61
N ALA A 311 2.03 -20.33 8.34
CA ALA A 311 1.95 -20.21 9.78
C ALA A 311 3.05 -21.04 10.45
N VAL A 312 3.80 -20.44 11.37
CA VAL A 312 4.86 -21.05 12.14
C VAL A 312 4.51 -20.93 13.61
N ALA A 313 4.38 -22.07 14.30
CA ALA A 313 4.10 -22.08 15.74
C ALA A 313 5.37 -21.73 16.52
N VAL A 314 5.20 -20.88 17.53
CA VAL A 314 6.24 -20.49 18.49
C VAL A 314 5.96 -21.19 19.82
N ASN A 315 6.85 -22.10 20.24
CA ASN A 315 6.70 -22.83 21.47
C ASN A 315 7.71 -22.32 22.51
N VAL A 316 7.21 -21.65 23.50
CA VAL A 316 7.99 -21.17 24.66
C VAL A 316 7.77 -22.11 25.82
N TRP A 317 8.84 -22.59 26.42
CA TRP A 317 8.78 -23.57 27.52
C TRP A 317 9.63 -23.14 28.73
N PRO A 318 9.26 -23.57 29.94
CA PRO A 318 8.10 -24.44 30.25
C PRO A 318 6.76 -23.67 30.13
N GLU A 319 5.65 -24.42 29.98
CA GLU A 319 4.30 -23.85 29.80
C GLU A 319 3.83 -23.03 30.99
N ASN A 320 4.36 -23.32 32.17
CA ASN A 320 4.07 -22.62 33.42
C ASN A 320 4.95 -21.38 33.67
N ALA A 321 5.82 -20.96 32.73
CA ALA A 321 6.57 -19.70 32.85
C ALA A 321 5.62 -18.49 32.93
N VAL A 322 5.99 -17.51 33.76
CA VAL A 322 5.13 -16.33 34.03
C VAL A 322 5.07 -15.37 32.85
N ASP A 323 6.19 -15.11 32.23
CA ASP A 323 6.26 -14.27 31.03
C ASP A 323 6.74 -15.09 29.85
N ARG A 324 5.78 -15.56 29.05
CA ARG A 324 6.03 -16.30 27.81
C ARG A 324 6.02 -15.40 26.60
N SER A 325 6.02 -14.09 26.82
CA SER A 325 6.04 -13.12 25.73
C SER A 325 7.40 -13.14 25.01
N TRP A 326 7.35 -12.80 23.73
CA TRP A 326 8.53 -12.79 22.87
C TRP A 326 8.40 -11.70 21.81
N THR A 327 9.51 -11.37 21.21
CA THR A 327 9.63 -10.45 20.08
C THR A 327 10.18 -11.18 18.87
N VAL A 328 9.93 -10.64 17.70
CA VAL A 328 10.43 -11.16 16.42
C VAL A 328 11.23 -10.09 15.70
N THR A 329 12.33 -10.50 15.08
CA THR A 329 13.12 -9.66 14.17
C THR A 329 13.39 -10.42 12.88
N VAL A 330 13.49 -9.68 11.78
CA VAL A 330 13.77 -10.22 10.45
C VAL A 330 15.07 -9.58 9.95
N SER A 331 15.98 -10.37 9.41
CA SER A 331 17.28 -9.87 8.92
C SER A 331 17.13 -9.01 7.66
N ASP A 332 16.13 -9.28 6.82
CA ASP A 332 15.77 -8.49 5.64
C ASP A 332 14.25 -8.47 5.44
N GLU A 333 13.63 -7.35 5.81
CA GLU A 333 12.19 -7.13 5.67
C GLU A 333 11.72 -6.95 4.22
N ASN A 334 12.63 -6.72 3.27
CA ASN A 334 12.29 -6.69 1.84
C ASN A 334 12.09 -8.10 1.27
N VAL A 335 12.75 -9.10 1.85
CA VAL A 335 12.67 -10.50 1.43
C VAL A 335 11.50 -11.20 2.08
N VAL A 336 11.31 -10.99 3.39
CA VAL A 336 10.29 -11.65 4.20
C VAL A 336 9.65 -10.67 5.16
N SER A 337 8.32 -10.66 5.22
CA SER A 337 7.58 -9.98 6.27
C SER A 337 6.97 -10.99 7.25
N VAL A 338 6.81 -10.59 8.51
CA VAL A 338 6.29 -11.45 9.56
C VAL A 338 5.15 -10.75 10.30
N VAL A 339 4.05 -11.46 10.51
CA VAL A 339 2.91 -11.00 11.30
C VAL A 339 2.76 -11.89 12.52
N VAL A 340 2.70 -11.29 13.70
CA VAL A 340 2.42 -12.00 14.96
C VAL A 340 0.91 -12.16 15.11
N ASN A 341 0.45 -13.39 15.22
CA ASN A 341 -0.97 -13.72 15.36
C ASN A 341 -1.44 -13.66 16.82
N SER A 342 -2.75 -13.58 17.03
CA SER A 342 -3.37 -13.54 18.36
C SER A 342 -3.20 -14.84 19.17
N ASP A 343 -2.92 -15.95 18.50
CA ASP A 343 -2.62 -17.27 19.10
C ASP A 343 -1.15 -17.48 19.41
N SER A 344 -0.34 -16.42 19.34
CA SER A 344 1.12 -16.42 19.53
C SER A 344 1.87 -17.26 18.50
N SER A 345 1.31 -17.47 17.32
CA SER A 345 2.03 -18.00 16.16
C SER A 345 2.55 -16.86 15.27
N LEU A 346 3.44 -17.19 14.33
CA LEU A 346 3.90 -16.28 13.29
C LEU A 346 3.25 -16.65 11.96
N THR A 347 2.83 -15.65 11.20
CA THR A 347 2.62 -15.81 9.76
C THR A 347 3.81 -15.21 9.02
N VAL A 348 4.56 -16.04 8.33
CA VAL A 348 5.73 -15.68 7.54
C VAL A 348 5.28 -15.52 6.10
N CYS A 349 5.56 -14.35 5.49
CA CYS A 349 5.10 -13.99 4.15
C CYS A 349 6.31 -13.75 3.26
N GLY A 350 6.41 -14.43 2.12
CA GLY A 350 7.42 -14.18 1.10
C GLY A 350 7.14 -12.87 0.36
N MET A 351 8.15 -12.01 0.19
CA MET A 351 8.02 -10.70 -0.45
C MET A 351 8.81 -10.60 -1.75
N SER A 352 10.10 -10.88 -1.71
CA SER A 352 10.99 -10.82 -2.87
C SER A 352 12.04 -11.93 -2.81
N GLU A 353 12.71 -12.20 -3.92
CA GLU A 353 13.75 -13.24 -3.99
C GLU A 353 14.92 -12.93 -3.07
N GLY A 354 15.34 -13.92 -2.28
CA GLY A 354 16.46 -13.83 -1.36
C GLY A 354 16.32 -14.75 -0.16
N ASP A 355 17.28 -14.66 0.73
CA ASP A 355 17.32 -15.38 1.99
C ASP A 355 17.18 -14.41 3.16
N ALA A 356 16.39 -14.79 4.15
CA ALA A 356 16.22 -14.03 5.38
C ALA A 356 16.20 -14.96 6.60
N VAL A 357 16.59 -14.42 7.74
CA VAL A 357 16.52 -15.10 9.02
C VAL A 357 15.48 -14.42 9.89
N VAL A 358 14.48 -15.18 10.31
CA VAL A 358 13.50 -14.75 11.32
C VAL A 358 13.99 -15.22 12.68
N THR A 359 14.19 -14.29 13.61
CA THR A 359 14.64 -14.58 14.96
C THR A 359 13.56 -14.23 15.96
N VAL A 360 13.14 -15.22 16.73
CA VAL A 360 12.24 -15.03 17.87
C VAL A 360 13.09 -14.98 19.13
N THR A 361 12.87 -13.97 19.98
CA THR A 361 13.59 -13.77 21.25
C THR A 361 12.58 -13.63 22.37
N THR A 362 12.68 -14.45 23.42
CA THR A 362 11.82 -14.34 24.60
C THR A 362 12.18 -13.11 25.43
N ASN A 363 11.16 -12.42 25.99
CA ASN A 363 11.39 -11.27 26.86
C ASN A 363 11.96 -11.69 28.20
N ASP A 364 11.57 -12.86 28.70
CA ASP A 364 12.15 -13.49 29.88
C ASP A 364 13.30 -14.42 29.45
N GLY A 365 14.49 -14.22 29.99
CA GLY A 365 15.68 -15.02 29.75
C GLY A 365 16.41 -14.76 28.42
N GLY A 366 15.84 -14.02 27.46
CA GLY A 366 16.50 -13.69 26.19
C GLY A 366 16.83 -14.90 25.31
N HIS A 367 16.10 -16.00 25.45
CA HIS A 367 16.29 -17.21 24.62
C HIS A 367 15.88 -16.95 23.18
N THR A 368 16.62 -17.48 22.23
CA THR A 368 16.39 -17.25 20.80
C THR A 368 16.12 -18.55 20.04
N ALA A 369 15.25 -18.44 19.04
CA ALA A 369 15.05 -19.47 18.01
C ALA A 369 15.07 -18.80 16.64
N THR A 370 15.67 -19.45 15.66
CA THR A 370 15.81 -18.91 14.30
C THR A 370 15.13 -19.79 13.27
N LEU A 371 14.55 -19.15 12.27
CA LEU A 371 13.99 -19.75 11.08
C LEU A 371 14.74 -19.21 9.86
N GLN A 372 15.37 -20.09 9.11
CA GLN A 372 15.94 -19.74 7.79
C GLN A 372 14.82 -19.75 6.76
N VAL A 373 14.67 -18.66 6.02
CA VAL A 373 13.64 -18.53 4.99
C VAL A 373 14.30 -18.21 3.66
N SER A 374 14.09 -19.08 2.69
CA SER A 374 14.44 -18.81 1.29
C SER A 374 13.19 -18.44 0.51
N CYS A 375 13.12 -17.22 0.03
CA CYS A 375 12.01 -16.72 -0.76
C CYS A 375 12.34 -16.73 -2.24
N TYR A 376 11.43 -17.25 -3.05
CA TYR A 376 11.55 -17.35 -4.51
C TYR A 376 10.48 -16.52 -5.19
N VAL A 377 10.86 -15.94 -6.34
CA VAL A 377 9.91 -15.29 -7.26
C VAL A 377 9.73 -16.17 -8.48
N PRO A 378 8.73 -17.06 -8.53
CA PRO A 378 8.52 -17.96 -9.67
C PRO A 378 7.94 -17.23 -10.87
N ALA A 379 8.08 -17.80 -12.08
CA ALA A 379 7.14 -17.54 -13.15
C ALA A 379 5.78 -18.16 -12.78
N VAL A 380 4.68 -17.39 -12.88
CA VAL A 380 3.32 -17.85 -12.61
C VAL A 380 2.44 -17.56 -13.81
N PHE A 381 1.78 -18.59 -14.34
CA PHE A 381 0.94 -18.47 -15.52
C PHE A 381 -0.15 -19.52 -15.58
N ASP A 382 -1.22 -19.23 -16.32
CA ASP A 382 -2.29 -20.16 -16.57
C ASP A 382 -2.16 -20.71 -17.98
N SER A 383 -2.19 -22.03 -18.13
CA SER A 383 -2.10 -22.71 -19.42
C SER A 383 -3.16 -23.81 -19.56
N VAL A 384 -3.71 -23.96 -20.75
CA VAL A 384 -4.53 -25.13 -21.12
C VAL A 384 -3.61 -26.28 -21.41
N CYS A 385 -3.68 -27.32 -20.57
CA CYS A 385 -2.81 -28.48 -20.58
C CYS A 385 -3.33 -29.56 -21.54
N ALA A 386 -3.27 -29.30 -22.87
CA ALA A 386 -3.93 -30.12 -23.87
C ALA A 386 -3.08 -31.30 -24.37
N SER A 387 -1.75 -31.32 -24.16
CA SER A 387 -0.88 -32.38 -24.73
C SER A 387 0.46 -32.50 -24.01
N SER A 388 0.85 -33.71 -23.66
CA SER A 388 2.16 -34.03 -23.06
C SER A 388 3.33 -33.93 -24.08
N SER A 389 3.04 -33.93 -25.37
CA SER A 389 4.08 -33.69 -26.41
C SER A 389 4.41 -32.22 -26.64
N LYS A 390 3.64 -31.31 -26.02
CA LYS A 390 3.84 -29.86 -26.10
C LYS A 390 4.59 -29.35 -24.90
N ALA A 391 5.51 -28.40 -25.12
CA ALA A 391 6.16 -27.68 -24.03
C ALA A 391 5.16 -26.79 -23.24
N LEU A 392 5.39 -26.67 -21.96
CA LEU A 392 4.72 -25.69 -21.12
C LEU A 392 5.44 -24.34 -21.19
N VAL A 393 6.74 -24.40 -20.99
CA VAL A 393 7.61 -23.24 -20.87
C VAL A 393 9.03 -23.65 -21.29
N SER A 394 9.80 -22.73 -21.83
CA SER A 394 11.24 -22.89 -22.00
C SER A 394 11.97 -22.10 -20.93
N VAL A 395 13.02 -22.68 -20.37
CA VAL A 395 13.88 -22.08 -19.35
C VAL A 395 15.33 -22.01 -19.83
N ALA A 396 16.05 -20.98 -19.43
CA ALA A 396 17.46 -20.82 -19.77
C ALA A 396 18.37 -21.66 -18.85
N ASP A 397 17.95 -21.94 -17.62
CA ASP A 397 18.64 -22.81 -16.67
C ASP A 397 17.67 -23.88 -16.18
N VAL A 398 17.91 -25.14 -16.62
CA VAL A 398 17.06 -26.27 -16.23
C VAL A 398 17.55 -26.94 -14.95
N VAL A 399 18.81 -26.80 -14.58
CA VAL A 399 19.44 -27.53 -13.47
C VAL A 399 18.87 -27.06 -12.12
N ASN A 400 18.68 -25.75 -12.00
CA ASN A 400 18.12 -25.13 -10.79
C ASN A 400 16.62 -24.79 -10.95
N CYS A 401 15.92 -25.52 -11.83
CA CYS A 401 14.51 -25.25 -12.12
C CYS A 401 13.62 -26.27 -11.40
N ARG A 402 12.55 -25.76 -10.76
CA ARG A 402 11.48 -26.58 -10.16
C ARG A 402 10.13 -26.11 -10.69
N VAL A 403 9.23 -27.04 -10.94
CA VAL A 403 7.88 -26.76 -11.48
C VAL A 403 6.82 -27.28 -10.52
N SER A 404 5.79 -26.48 -10.26
CA SER A 404 4.61 -26.85 -9.49
C SER A 404 3.36 -26.80 -10.36
N PHE A 405 2.53 -27.82 -10.22
CA PHE A 405 1.22 -27.94 -10.86
C PHE A 405 0.07 -27.79 -9.85
N GLY A 406 0.37 -27.40 -8.60
CA GLY A 406 -0.56 -27.24 -7.49
C GLY A 406 -0.19 -28.05 -6.24
N ASP A 407 0.46 -29.19 -6.38
CA ASP A 407 0.75 -30.15 -5.29
C ASP A 407 2.22 -30.14 -4.82
N GLY A 408 2.88 -29.00 -4.90
CA GLY A 408 4.30 -28.87 -4.55
C GLY A 408 5.22 -28.78 -5.78
N TYR A 409 6.52 -28.63 -5.53
CA TYR A 409 7.51 -28.44 -6.58
C TYR A 409 8.24 -29.73 -6.93
N VAL A 410 8.34 -30.02 -8.22
CA VAL A 410 9.12 -31.12 -8.82
C VAL A 410 10.33 -30.50 -9.53
N ALA A 411 11.52 -31.09 -9.35
CA ALA A 411 12.71 -30.66 -10.07
C ALA A 411 12.54 -30.89 -11.59
N ALA A 412 12.93 -29.91 -12.40
CA ALA A 412 12.70 -29.97 -13.86
C ALA A 412 13.47 -31.09 -14.56
N ASP A 413 14.57 -31.55 -14.00
CA ASP A 413 15.33 -32.74 -14.48
C ASP A 413 14.59 -34.07 -14.28
N GLN A 414 13.55 -34.08 -13.42
CA GLN A 414 12.65 -35.24 -13.26
C GLN A 414 11.48 -35.20 -14.25
N LEU A 415 11.32 -34.12 -15.02
CA LEU A 415 10.30 -33.99 -16.07
C LEU A 415 10.94 -34.28 -17.45
N GLU A 416 10.08 -34.66 -18.41
CA GLU A 416 10.54 -34.75 -19.78
C GLU A 416 10.95 -33.37 -20.31
N THR A 417 12.19 -33.26 -20.82
CA THR A 417 12.70 -32.01 -21.35
C THR A 417 13.29 -32.25 -22.75
N THR A 418 13.17 -31.23 -23.60
CA THR A 418 13.86 -31.18 -24.89
C THR A 418 14.68 -29.92 -25.00
N THR A 419 15.80 -29.92 -25.66
CA THR A 419 16.67 -28.76 -25.84
C THR A 419 16.54 -28.16 -27.22
N SER A 420 16.50 -26.86 -27.34
CA SER A 420 16.50 -26.13 -28.61
C SER A 420 17.16 -24.75 -28.46
N GLY A 421 18.24 -24.51 -29.19
CA GLY A 421 18.90 -23.22 -29.27
C GLY A 421 19.35 -22.67 -27.90
N GLY A 422 19.84 -23.52 -26.99
CA GLY A 422 20.32 -23.16 -25.66
C GLY A 422 19.21 -23.01 -24.59
N TRP A 423 17.98 -23.39 -24.91
CA TRP A 423 16.84 -23.41 -24.02
C TRP A 423 16.36 -24.83 -23.74
N ALA A 424 16.01 -25.13 -22.53
CA ALA A 424 15.34 -26.37 -22.15
C ALA A 424 13.83 -26.16 -22.17
N ASN A 425 13.12 -26.96 -22.96
CA ASN A 425 11.65 -26.95 -23.04
C ASN A 425 11.13 -28.00 -22.07
N ILE A 426 10.38 -27.55 -21.06
CA ILE A 426 9.74 -28.43 -20.08
C ILE A 426 8.42 -28.94 -20.68
N LEU A 427 8.26 -30.25 -20.80
CA LEU A 427 7.05 -30.88 -21.33
C LEU A 427 6.02 -31.12 -20.22
N LEU A 428 4.75 -31.14 -20.58
CA LEU A 428 3.67 -31.45 -19.65
C LEU A 428 3.69 -32.95 -19.29
N PRO A 429 3.63 -33.34 -18.01
CA PRO A 429 3.43 -34.75 -17.65
C PRO A 429 2.18 -35.37 -18.29
N GLY A 430 2.28 -36.60 -18.76
CA GLY A 430 1.17 -37.30 -19.45
C GLY A 430 -0.12 -37.39 -18.63
N SER A 431 0.02 -37.53 -17.29
CA SER A 431 -1.10 -37.58 -16.35
C SER A 431 -1.88 -36.26 -16.24
N LEU A 432 -1.30 -35.13 -16.67
CA LEU A 432 -1.89 -33.80 -16.63
C LEU A 432 -2.34 -33.28 -18.01
N ALA A 433 -2.20 -34.09 -19.06
CA ALA A 433 -2.55 -33.72 -20.43
C ALA A 433 -4.04 -33.96 -20.73
N ASP A 434 -4.92 -33.34 -19.94
CA ASP A 434 -6.37 -33.53 -19.96
C ASP A 434 -7.16 -32.38 -20.62
N GLY A 435 -6.48 -31.31 -21.01
CA GLY A 435 -7.09 -30.11 -21.60
C GLY A 435 -7.60 -29.12 -20.57
N GLU A 436 -7.40 -29.37 -19.31
CA GLU A 436 -7.81 -28.46 -18.22
C GLU A 436 -6.92 -27.22 -18.15
N LEU A 437 -7.52 -26.12 -17.67
CA LEU A 437 -6.80 -24.89 -17.37
C LEU A 437 -6.12 -25.02 -15.99
N ARG A 438 -4.80 -24.88 -15.95
CA ARG A 438 -4.01 -24.99 -14.73
C ARG A 438 -3.14 -23.78 -14.49
N THR A 439 -2.99 -23.39 -13.23
CA THR A 439 -1.98 -22.41 -12.80
C THR A 439 -0.69 -23.15 -12.54
N ILE A 440 0.36 -22.75 -13.22
CA ILE A 440 1.68 -23.36 -13.17
C ILE A 440 2.67 -22.37 -12.59
N ARG A 441 3.54 -22.84 -11.71
CA ARG A 441 4.63 -22.06 -11.11
C ARG A 441 5.96 -22.68 -11.51
N VAL A 442 6.92 -21.83 -11.89
CA VAL A 442 8.27 -22.26 -12.29
C VAL A 442 9.29 -21.44 -11.52
N ARG A 443 9.96 -22.05 -10.54
CA ARG A 443 11.12 -21.50 -9.86
C ARG A 443 12.35 -21.71 -10.72
N THR A 444 13.06 -20.68 -11.10
CA THR A 444 14.29 -20.72 -11.89
C THR A 444 15.12 -19.46 -11.67
N ALA A 445 16.43 -19.60 -11.57
CA ALA A 445 17.36 -18.46 -11.57
C ALA A 445 17.56 -17.85 -12.98
N GLY A 446 17.07 -18.51 -14.03
CA GLY A 446 17.19 -18.10 -15.43
C GLY A 446 15.93 -17.44 -15.99
N SER A 447 16.00 -17.06 -17.26
CA SER A 447 14.87 -16.51 -18.00
C SER A 447 13.91 -17.59 -18.46
N VAL A 448 12.62 -17.26 -18.56
CA VAL A 448 11.56 -18.11 -19.12
C VAL A 448 11.00 -17.52 -20.41
N ARG A 449 10.43 -18.38 -21.27
CA ARG A 449 9.62 -17.98 -22.43
C ARG A 449 8.56 -19.03 -22.73
N PHE A 450 7.45 -18.62 -23.32
CA PHE A 450 6.27 -19.45 -23.56
C PHE A 450 6.08 -19.81 -25.03
N ARG A 451 6.85 -19.22 -25.93
CA ARG A 451 6.87 -19.55 -27.34
C ARG A 451 8.13 -18.98 -27.99
N VAL A 452 8.64 -19.69 -29.01
CA VAL A 452 9.75 -19.19 -29.81
C VAL A 452 9.21 -18.65 -31.12
N TYR A 453 9.53 -17.37 -31.39
CA TYR A 453 9.27 -16.80 -32.70
C TYR A 453 10.26 -17.35 -33.74
N GLY A 454 9.77 -17.85 -34.85
CA GLY A 454 10.59 -18.35 -35.95
C GLY A 454 10.57 -19.86 -36.09
N TYR A 455 11.63 -20.44 -36.68
CA TYR A 455 11.72 -21.80 -37.15
C TYR A 455 11.75 -22.94 -36.10
N SER A 456 11.35 -22.71 -34.88
CA SER A 456 11.28 -23.76 -33.87
C SER A 456 10.15 -24.74 -34.15
N SER A 457 10.47 -26.03 -34.21
CA SER A 457 9.51 -27.12 -34.32
C SER A 457 8.79 -27.42 -33.02
N THR A 458 9.17 -26.75 -31.93
CA THR A 458 8.59 -26.98 -30.61
C THR A 458 7.19 -26.39 -30.54
N ALA A 459 6.20 -27.25 -30.30
CA ALA A 459 4.83 -26.82 -29.97
C ALA A 459 4.70 -26.58 -28.49
N TYR A 460 3.88 -25.61 -28.12
CA TYR A 460 3.59 -25.25 -26.72
C TYR A 460 2.12 -25.50 -26.40
N ASN A 461 1.83 -25.79 -25.12
CA ASN A 461 0.49 -25.72 -24.57
C ASN A 461 -0.01 -24.26 -24.58
N ASP A 462 -1.32 -24.07 -24.59
CA ASP A 462 -1.90 -22.75 -24.78
C ASP A 462 -1.78 -21.90 -23.49
N LEU A 463 -0.85 -20.96 -23.47
CA LEU A 463 -0.76 -19.91 -22.47
C LEU A 463 -1.98 -19.00 -22.57
N VAL A 464 -2.74 -18.86 -21.47
CA VAL A 464 -3.97 -18.06 -21.41
C VAL A 464 -3.78 -16.76 -20.62
N ARG A 465 -3.05 -16.83 -19.52
CA ARG A 465 -2.81 -15.68 -18.65
C ARG A 465 -1.37 -15.69 -18.15
N LEU A 466 -0.71 -14.55 -18.21
CA LEU A 466 0.60 -14.33 -17.58
C LEU A 466 0.39 -13.56 -16.27
N ARG A 467 0.73 -14.19 -15.15
CA ARG A 467 0.54 -13.60 -13.81
C ARG A 467 1.82 -12.94 -13.29
N GLN A 468 2.97 -13.61 -13.47
CA GLN A 468 4.25 -13.15 -12.94
C GLN A 468 5.41 -13.78 -13.70
N LEU A 469 6.52 -13.05 -13.84
CA LEU A 469 7.81 -13.56 -14.32
C LEU A 469 8.81 -13.67 -13.15
N PRO A 470 9.81 -14.56 -13.25
CA PRO A 470 10.81 -14.75 -12.22
C PRO A 470 11.73 -13.53 -12.10
N ALA A 471 12.29 -13.30 -10.90
CA ALA A 471 13.23 -12.21 -10.65
C ALA A 471 14.50 -12.29 -11.53
N GLY A 472 14.91 -13.49 -11.92
CA GLY A 472 16.05 -13.73 -12.80
C GLY A 472 15.82 -13.43 -14.29
N GLN A 473 14.67 -12.89 -14.69
CA GLN A 473 14.36 -12.57 -16.07
C GLN A 473 15.26 -11.45 -16.62
N LYS A 474 16.18 -11.79 -17.52
CA LYS A 474 17.12 -10.84 -18.13
C LYS A 474 16.66 -10.29 -19.48
N SER A 475 15.87 -11.07 -20.22
CA SER A 475 15.30 -10.66 -21.50
C SER A 475 13.91 -11.23 -21.68
N CYS A 476 13.00 -10.37 -22.11
CA CYS A 476 11.64 -10.73 -22.49
C CYS A 476 11.45 -10.76 -24.02
N SER A 477 12.53 -10.72 -24.80
CA SER A 477 12.43 -10.83 -26.27
C SER A 477 11.77 -12.13 -26.66
N TYR A 478 10.72 -12.06 -27.49
CA TYR A 478 9.90 -13.20 -27.93
C TYR A 478 9.28 -14.02 -26.78
N LEU A 479 9.04 -13.40 -25.61
CA LEU A 479 8.54 -14.06 -24.40
C LEU A 479 7.31 -14.96 -24.68
N ALA A 480 6.29 -14.39 -25.33
CA ALA A 480 5.05 -15.06 -25.68
C ALA A 480 4.63 -14.77 -27.14
N GLY A 481 5.58 -14.38 -27.99
CA GLY A 481 5.31 -14.00 -29.36
C GLY A 481 4.54 -15.07 -30.14
N ASN A 482 3.50 -14.65 -30.88
CA ASN A 482 2.61 -15.50 -31.65
C ASN A 482 1.82 -16.54 -30.81
N THR A 483 1.37 -16.13 -29.62
CA THR A 483 0.51 -16.91 -28.72
C THR A 483 -0.91 -16.35 -28.74
N PRO A 484 -1.77 -16.82 -29.66
CA PRO A 484 -3.11 -16.26 -29.85
C PRO A 484 -4.07 -16.59 -28.71
N SER A 485 -3.77 -17.57 -27.87
CA SER A 485 -4.52 -17.98 -26.69
C SER A 485 -4.28 -17.08 -25.46
N LEU A 486 -3.22 -16.26 -25.46
CA LEU A 486 -2.97 -15.32 -24.38
C LEU A 486 -4.04 -14.22 -24.35
N VAL A 487 -4.84 -14.20 -23.29
CA VAL A 487 -5.97 -13.27 -23.12
C VAL A 487 -5.62 -12.10 -22.20
N SER A 488 -4.82 -12.35 -21.16
CA SER A 488 -4.52 -11.33 -20.17
C SER A 488 -3.10 -11.42 -19.62
N ILE A 489 -2.61 -10.25 -19.14
CA ILE A 489 -1.37 -10.08 -18.41
C ILE A 489 -1.76 -9.38 -17.11
N ASP A 490 -1.33 -9.88 -15.96
CA ASP A 490 -1.60 -9.24 -14.67
C ASP A 490 -0.77 -7.97 -14.50
N SER A 491 -1.27 -6.99 -13.76
CA SER A 491 -0.57 -5.71 -13.53
C SER A 491 0.80 -5.87 -12.87
N GLY A 492 0.96 -6.91 -12.05
CA GLY A 492 2.23 -7.24 -11.38
C GLY A 492 3.17 -8.17 -12.18
N ALA A 493 2.83 -8.53 -13.42
CA ALA A 493 3.56 -9.57 -14.17
C ALA A 493 5.06 -9.29 -14.32
N PHE A 494 5.48 -8.04 -14.38
CA PHE A 494 6.87 -7.61 -14.52
C PHE A 494 7.46 -6.94 -13.27
N ARG A 495 6.75 -6.99 -12.13
CA ARG A 495 7.17 -6.34 -10.87
C ARG A 495 8.59 -6.69 -10.44
N PHE A 496 9.05 -7.88 -10.73
CA PHE A 496 10.38 -8.39 -10.37
C PHE A 496 11.39 -8.36 -11.52
N CYS A 497 11.01 -7.86 -12.70
CA CYS A 497 11.85 -7.86 -13.90
C CYS A 497 12.72 -6.58 -14.01
N LYS A 498 13.24 -6.07 -12.89
CA LYS A 498 14.04 -4.83 -12.85
C LYS A 498 15.29 -4.87 -13.76
N ASN A 499 15.83 -6.06 -13.98
CA ASN A 499 17.03 -6.30 -14.77
C ASN A 499 16.73 -6.74 -16.23
N ALA A 500 15.47 -6.80 -16.62
CA ALA A 500 15.10 -7.17 -17.99
C ALA A 500 15.46 -6.02 -18.95
N THR A 501 16.30 -6.31 -19.93
CA THR A 501 16.84 -5.27 -20.83
C THR A 501 16.12 -5.19 -22.17
N ALA A 502 15.41 -6.23 -22.61
CA ALA A 502 14.80 -6.28 -23.93
C ALA A 502 13.40 -6.88 -23.92
N PHE A 503 12.49 -6.22 -24.62
CA PHE A 503 11.11 -6.65 -24.85
C PHE A 503 10.76 -6.75 -26.35
N ASP A 504 11.77 -6.97 -27.20
CA ASP A 504 11.55 -7.07 -28.65
C ASP A 504 10.59 -8.21 -28.97
N SER A 505 9.52 -7.89 -29.67
CA SER A 505 8.51 -8.87 -30.10
C SER A 505 7.94 -9.72 -28.95
N ALA A 506 7.99 -9.23 -27.70
CA ALA A 506 7.62 -9.99 -26.49
C ALA A 506 6.25 -10.64 -26.61
N PHE A 507 5.27 -9.92 -27.15
CA PHE A 507 3.89 -10.33 -27.37
C PHE A 507 3.46 -10.19 -28.84
N TYR A 508 4.42 -10.28 -29.75
CA TYR A 508 4.16 -10.20 -31.19
C TYR A 508 3.02 -11.14 -31.61
N ARG A 509 1.98 -10.60 -32.24
CA ARG A 509 0.80 -11.36 -32.71
C ARG A 509 0.01 -12.14 -31.64
N CYS A 510 0.03 -11.71 -30.40
CA CYS A 510 -0.86 -12.24 -29.36
C CYS A 510 -2.29 -11.72 -29.58
N LYS A 511 -2.98 -12.36 -30.54
CA LYS A 511 -4.28 -11.90 -31.05
C LYS A 511 -5.42 -12.02 -30.05
N GLY A 512 -5.28 -12.84 -29.00
CA GLY A 512 -6.24 -13.00 -27.91
C GLY A 512 -6.11 -11.96 -26.80
N LEU A 513 -4.95 -11.27 -26.72
CA LEU A 513 -4.67 -10.30 -25.66
C LEU A 513 -5.64 -9.12 -25.78
N THR A 514 -6.36 -8.83 -24.65
CA THR A 514 -7.45 -7.86 -24.65
C THR A 514 -7.07 -6.49 -24.09
N ALA A 515 -6.15 -6.44 -23.13
CA ALA A 515 -5.73 -5.19 -22.53
C ALA A 515 -4.29 -5.25 -22.00
N ILE A 516 -3.65 -4.09 -21.93
CA ILE A 516 -2.40 -3.87 -21.19
C ILE A 516 -2.78 -3.15 -19.90
N PRO A 517 -2.48 -3.71 -18.72
CA PRO A 517 -2.78 -3.08 -17.44
C PRO A 517 -2.06 -1.74 -17.24
N PRO A 518 -2.61 -0.83 -16.44
CA PRO A 518 -1.90 0.37 -16.01
C PRO A 518 -0.57 0.04 -15.33
N GLY A 519 0.47 0.84 -15.60
CA GLY A 519 1.77 0.73 -14.96
C GLY A 519 2.51 -0.59 -15.20
N LEU A 520 2.13 -1.41 -16.19
CA LEU A 520 2.63 -2.78 -16.39
C LEU A 520 4.17 -2.88 -16.38
N PHE A 521 4.88 -1.91 -16.97
CA PHE A 521 6.33 -1.88 -17.09
C PHE A 521 7.01 -0.86 -16.17
N ALA A 522 6.31 -0.33 -15.17
CA ALA A 522 6.82 0.74 -14.30
C ALA A 522 8.15 0.37 -13.60
N GLU A 523 8.33 -0.91 -13.27
CA GLU A 523 9.55 -1.40 -12.59
C GLU A 523 10.66 -1.79 -13.59
N CYS A 524 10.43 -1.72 -14.91
CA CYS A 524 11.39 -2.16 -15.93
C CYS A 524 12.32 -1.03 -16.38
N ALA A 525 12.96 -0.31 -15.44
CA ALA A 525 13.84 0.82 -15.75
C ALA A 525 15.07 0.45 -16.62
N SER A 526 15.54 -0.80 -16.55
CA SER A 526 16.65 -1.32 -17.35
C SER A 526 16.28 -1.71 -18.79
N ALA A 527 14.99 -1.69 -19.12
CA ALA A 527 14.52 -2.01 -20.47
C ALA A 527 15.07 -1.00 -21.47
N THR A 528 15.74 -1.48 -22.51
CA THR A 528 16.31 -0.64 -23.57
C THR A 528 15.48 -0.62 -24.84
N THR A 529 14.64 -1.62 -25.04
CA THR A 529 13.89 -1.77 -26.30
C THR A 529 12.53 -2.44 -26.12
N PHE A 530 11.51 -1.86 -26.78
CA PHE A 530 10.16 -2.40 -26.94
C PHE A 530 9.79 -2.54 -28.43
N TYR A 531 10.80 -2.76 -29.28
CA TYR A 531 10.59 -2.93 -30.73
C TYR A 531 9.59 -4.06 -31.02
N GLN A 532 8.49 -3.73 -31.70
CA GLN A 532 7.42 -4.68 -32.04
C GLN A 532 6.82 -5.45 -30.86
N ALA A 533 6.91 -4.94 -29.62
CA ALA A 533 6.54 -5.70 -28.44
C ALA A 533 5.09 -6.23 -28.49
N PHE A 534 4.15 -5.49 -29.07
CA PHE A 534 2.74 -5.85 -29.24
C PHE A 534 2.28 -5.76 -30.71
N TYR A 535 3.20 -5.96 -31.64
CA TYR A 535 2.92 -5.89 -33.08
C TYR A 535 1.77 -6.83 -33.48
N GLU A 536 0.77 -6.34 -34.22
CA GLU A 536 -0.40 -7.09 -34.67
C GLU A 536 -1.20 -7.85 -33.59
N CYS A 537 -1.24 -7.36 -32.37
CA CYS A 537 -2.15 -7.83 -31.33
C CYS A 537 -3.57 -7.35 -31.63
N THR A 538 -4.23 -8.00 -32.58
CA THR A 538 -5.51 -7.54 -33.15
C THR A 538 -6.70 -7.62 -32.19
N GLY A 539 -6.60 -8.38 -31.07
CA GLY A 539 -7.58 -8.44 -30.01
C GLY A 539 -7.43 -7.36 -28.95
N LEU A 540 -6.28 -6.65 -28.94
CA LEU A 540 -6.00 -5.62 -27.94
C LEU A 540 -6.99 -4.48 -28.05
N ASN A 541 -7.70 -4.18 -26.94
CA ASN A 541 -8.73 -3.15 -26.87
C ASN A 541 -8.24 -1.87 -26.18
N ALA A 542 -7.39 -2.01 -25.16
CA ALA A 542 -6.93 -0.86 -24.37
C ALA A 542 -5.47 -0.99 -23.93
N VAL A 543 -4.79 0.16 -23.87
CA VAL A 543 -3.50 0.33 -23.18
C VAL A 543 -3.79 1.18 -21.94
N GLY A 544 -3.50 0.65 -20.76
CA GLY A 544 -3.75 1.34 -19.49
C GLY A 544 -2.81 2.52 -19.25
N ASP A 545 -3.21 3.38 -18.32
CA ASP A 545 -2.46 4.58 -17.95
C ASP A 545 -1.04 4.25 -17.50
N SER A 546 -0.09 5.10 -17.88
CA SER A 546 1.31 5.00 -17.45
C SER A 546 1.96 3.61 -17.70
N ALA A 547 1.48 2.84 -18.69
CA ALA A 547 1.88 1.45 -18.91
C ALA A 547 3.41 1.28 -19.05
N PHE A 548 4.11 2.27 -19.62
CA PHE A 548 5.56 2.30 -19.79
C PHE A 548 6.24 3.43 -19.01
N ALA A 549 5.49 4.16 -18.20
CA ALA A 549 6.09 5.21 -17.37
C ALA A 549 7.16 4.60 -16.45
N GLY A 550 8.35 5.21 -16.40
CA GLY A 550 9.47 4.64 -15.64
C GLY A 550 10.47 3.83 -16.47
N CYS A 551 10.16 3.48 -17.73
CA CYS A 551 11.13 2.86 -18.66
C CYS A 551 12.14 3.89 -19.19
N THR A 552 12.89 4.52 -18.28
CA THR A 552 13.80 5.62 -18.61
C THR A 552 14.98 5.19 -19.47
N GLY A 553 15.35 3.91 -19.43
CA GLY A 553 16.42 3.32 -20.26
C GLY A 553 15.99 2.93 -21.67
N ALA A 554 14.67 2.92 -21.96
CA ALA A 554 14.16 2.50 -23.26
C ALA A 554 14.57 3.50 -24.35
N THR A 555 15.22 3.01 -25.40
CA THR A 555 15.66 3.83 -26.53
C THR A 555 14.70 3.76 -27.71
N THR A 556 13.90 2.71 -27.83
CA THR A 556 12.98 2.54 -28.96
C THR A 556 11.65 1.94 -28.59
N PHE A 557 10.57 2.56 -29.11
CA PHE A 557 9.22 2.08 -29.13
C PHE A 557 8.71 1.91 -30.58
N LYS A 558 9.65 1.73 -31.54
CA LYS A 558 9.30 1.55 -32.94
C LYS A 558 8.41 0.32 -33.14
N ASP A 559 7.33 0.49 -33.94
CA ASP A 559 6.35 -0.55 -34.27
C ASP A 559 5.66 -1.21 -33.05
N THR A 560 5.75 -0.64 -31.85
CA THR A 560 5.32 -1.33 -30.60
C THR A 560 3.90 -1.87 -30.69
N PHE A 561 2.94 -1.08 -31.19
CA PHE A 561 1.53 -1.42 -31.35
C PHE A 561 1.08 -1.45 -32.81
N ARG A 562 2.02 -1.50 -33.77
CA ARG A 562 1.69 -1.48 -35.18
C ARG A 562 0.70 -2.58 -35.53
N GLY A 563 -0.39 -2.23 -36.20
CA GLY A 563 -1.39 -3.18 -36.67
C GLY A 563 -2.33 -3.73 -35.59
N CYS A 564 -2.37 -3.16 -34.39
CA CYS A 564 -3.34 -3.50 -33.36
C CYS A 564 -4.73 -2.95 -33.73
N THR A 565 -5.39 -3.62 -34.69
CA THR A 565 -6.65 -3.12 -35.28
C THR A 565 -7.83 -3.12 -34.32
N GLY A 566 -7.79 -3.90 -33.24
CA GLY A 566 -8.79 -3.91 -32.18
C GLY A 566 -8.64 -2.81 -31.14
N LEU A 567 -7.46 -2.14 -31.08
CA LEU A 567 -7.16 -1.12 -30.07
C LEU A 567 -8.13 0.05 -30.19
N ARG A 568 -8.80 0.38 -29.08
CA ARG A 568 -9.80 1.46 -28.97
C ARG A 568 -9.28 2.66 -28.23
N THR A 569 -8.57 2.42 -27.11
CA THR A 569 -8.12 3.48 -26.22
C THR A 569 -6.66 3.33 -25.83
N VAL A 570 -5.97 4.45 -25.77
CA VAL A 570 -4.65 4.61 -25.16
C VAL A 570 -4.85 5.54 -23.98
N GLY A 571 -4.50 5.05 -22.77
CA GLY A 571 -4.67 5.78 -21.50
C GLY A 571 -3.78 7.01 -21.39
N ASP A 572 -3.83 7.65 -20.23
CA ASP A 572 -3.03 8.83 -19.94
C ASP A 572 -1.56 8.47 -19.67
N SER A 573 -0.65 9.34 -20.06
CA SER A 573 0.77 9.27 -19.70
C SER A 573 1.47 7.94 -20.04
N VAL A 574 1.01 7.21 -21.05
CA VAL A 574 1.46 5.83 -21.34
C VAL A 574 2.98 5.72 -21.46
N PHE A 575 3.65 6.68 -22.11
CA PHE A 575 5.11 6.75 -22.27
C PHE A 575 5.71 7.95 -21.54
N ALA A 576 4.96 8.61 -20.68
CA ALA A 576 5.44 9.83 -20.02
C ALA A 576 6.73 9.57 -19.25
N GLY A 577 7.73 10.44 -19.44
CA GLY A 577 9.01 10.31 -18.74
C GLY A 577 9.94 9.23 -19.28
N CYS A 578 9.66 8.60 -20.43
CA CYS A 578 10.62 7.73 -21.13
C CYS A 578 11.74 8.57 -21.76
N THR A 579 12.58 9.17 -20.91
CA THR A 579 13.59 10.17 -21.29
C THR A 579 14.69 9.63 -22.20
N GLY A 580 14.95 8.32 -22.20
CA GLY A 580 15.91 7.64 -23.08
C GLY A 580 15.39 7.35 -24.47
N ALA A 581 14.07 7.43 -24.69
CA ALA A 581 13.46 7.04 -25.95
C ALA A 581 13.85 8.01 -27.08
N THR A 582 14.43 7.46 -28.13
CA THR A 582 14.86 8.25 -29.32
C THR A 582 13.84 8.15 -30.47
N THR A 583 13.04 7.07 -30.52
CA THR A 583 12.09 6.86 -31.61
C THR A 583 10.77 6.26 -31.16
N PHE A 584 9.69 6.89 -31.67
CA PHE A 584 8.31 6.38 -31.64
C PHE A 584 7.77 6.13 -33.05
N GLU A 585 8.67 5.86 -34.02
CA GLU A 585 8.30 5.56 -35.40
C GLU A 585 7.30 4.41 -35.46
N ASP A 586 6.19 4.60 -36.19
CA ASP A 586 5.17 3.59 -36.43
C ASP A 586 4.52 2.97 -35.18
N THR A 587 4.66 3.63 -34.01
CA THR A 587 4.21 3.04 -32.73
C THR A 587 2.76 2.54 -32.78
N PHE A 588 1.83 3.34 -33.31
CA PHE A 588 0.41 2.99 -33.49
C PHE A 588 0.00 2.92 -34.96
N TYR A 589 0.95 2.69 -35.87
CA TYR A 589 0.68 2.60 -37.30
C TYR A 589 -0.42 1.55 -37.59
N GLY A 590 -1.49 1.98 -38.26
CA GLY A 590 -2.55 1.07 -38.70
C GLY A 590 -3.43 0.51 -37.57
N CYS A 591 -3.46 1.15 -36.42
CA CYS A 591 -4.43 0.87 -35.36
C CYS A 591 -5.79 1.42 -35.76
N THR A 592 -6.44 0.77 -36.72
CA THR A 592 -7.63 1.29 -37.40
C THR A 592 -8.84 1.46 -36.46
N GLY A 593 -8.91 0.70 -35.35
CA GLY A 593 -9.97 0.81 -34.36
C GLY A 593 -9.71 1.84 -33.25
N LEU A 594 -8.50 2.45 -33.21
CA LEU A 594 -8.16 3.43 -32.18
C LEU A 594 -9.06 4.65 -32.28
N SER A 595 -9.83 4.92 -31.23
CA SER A 595 -10.80 6.00 -31.18
C SER A 595 -10.37 7.17 -30.28
N ALA A 596 -9.59 6.92 -29.24
CA ALA A 596 -9.15 7.95 -28.29
C ALA A 596 -7.71 7.72 -27.82
N VAL A 597 -6.99 8.82 -27.65
CA VAL A 597 -5.65 8.91 -27.04
C VAL A 597 -5.76 9.87 -25.86
N GLY A 598 -5.31 9.42 -24.70
CA GLY A 598 -5.35 10.15 -23.44
C GLY A 598 -4.41 11.35 -23.38
N ASP A 599 -4.38 12.02 -22.25
CA ASP A 599 -3.52 13.16 -22.00
C ASP A 599 -2.05 12.74 -21.77
N HIS A 600 -1.10 13.59 -22.13
CA HIS A 600 0.33 13.47 -21.79
C HIS A 600 1.00 12.15 -22.26
N VAL A 601 0.49 11.46 -23.27
CA VAL A 601 0.93 10.11 -23.67
C VAL A 601 2.45 10.00 -23.87
N PHE A 602 3.08 10.99 -24.51
CA PHE A 602 4.53 11.06 -24.75
C PHE A 602 5.20 12.20 -23.98
N ALA A 603 4.52 12.82 -23.02
CA ALA A 603 5.02 14.01 -22.35
C ALA A 603 6.39 13.75 -21.67
N GLY A 604 7.34 14.65 -21.84
CA GLY A 604 8.66 14.55 -21.24
C GLY A 604 9.58 13.50 -21.85
N CYS A 605 9.28 12.97 -23.05
CA CYS A 605 10.20 12.12 -23.81
C CYS A 605 11.27 13.00 -24.48
N THR A 606 12.17 13.56 -23.67
CA THR A 606 13.09 14.63 -24.07
C THR A 606 14.13 14.23 -25.14
N SER A 607 14.50 12.95 -25.22
CA SER A 607 15.43 12.43 -26.22
C SER A 607 14.75 11.99 -27.53
N ALA A 608 13.42 11.99 -27.60
CA ALA A 608 12.70 11.53 -28.78
C ALA A 608 12.98 12.45 -29.97
N THR A 609 13.57 11.90 -31.02
CA THR A 609 13.88 12.64 -32.25
C THR A 609 12.83 12.48 -33.31
N THR A 610 12.05 11.37 -33.31
CA THR A 610 11.09 11.11 -34.37
C THR A 610 9.77 10.51 -33.86
N PHE A 611 8.68 11.11 -34.37
CA PHE A 611 7.30 10.62 -34.25
C PHE A 611 6.74 10.28 -35.65
N TYR A 612 7.61 9.82 -36.54
CA TYR A 612 7.23 9.45 -37.90
C TYR A 612 6.13 8.42 -37.91
N ARG A 613 4.99 8.75 -38.52
CA ARG A 613 3.81 7.90 -38.71
C ARG A 613 3.26 7.32 -37.39
N VAL A 614 3.41 8.01 -36.28
CA VAL A 614 3.05 7.51 -34.96
C VAL A 614 1.59 7.06 -34.87
N PHE A 615 0.64 7.77 -35.49
CA PHE A 615 -0.78 7.41 -35.59
C PHE A 615 -1.23 7.25 -37.07
N TYR A 616 -0.35 6.84 -37.94
CA TYR A 616 -0.66 6.70 -39.40
C TYR A 616 -1.82 5.71 -39.63
N ASN A 617 -2.87 6.15 -40.39
CA ASN A 617 -4.06 5.36 -40.67
C ASN A 617 -4.85 4.86 -39.43
N CYS A 618 -4.84 5.56 -38.33
CA CYS A 618 -5.77 5.36 -37.22
C CYS A 618 -7.14 5.96 -37.59
N ARG A 619 -7.88 5.23 -38.41
CA ARG A 619 -9.05 5.78 -39.12
C ARG A 619 -10.21 6.22 -38.23
N GLU A 620 -10.40 5.50 -37.10
CA GLU A 620 -11.44 5.78 -36.10
C GLU A 620 -10.99 6.77 -35.00
N LEU A 621 -9.71 7.24 -35.02
CA LEU A 621 -9.19 8.17 -34.04
C LEU A 621 -9.98 9.49 -34.13
N SER A 622 -10.79 9.75 -33.12
CA SER A 622 -11.66 10.90 -33.02
C SER A 622 -11.11 12.01 -32.11
N THR A 623 -10.44 11.63 -31.04
CA THR A 623 -9.93 12.59 -30.05
C THR A 623 -8.48 12.27 -29.67
N VAL A 624 -7.68 13.31 -29.48
CA VAL A 624 -6.32 13.29 -28.98
C VAL A 624 -6.26 14.23 -27.78
N GLY A 625 -5.78 13.74 -26.65
CA GLY A 625 -5.75 14.47 -25.37
C GLY A 625 -4.82 15.67 -25.36
N ASN A 626 -4.77 16.34 -24.23
CA ASN A 626 -3.92 17.52 -24.01
C ASN A 626 -2.45 17.14 -23.88
N SER A 627 -1.56 18.03 -24.31
CA SER A 627 -0.12 17.93 -24.05
C SER A 627 0.50 16.59 -24.45
N VAL A 628 -0.06 15.90 -25.45
CA VAL A 628 0.36 14.52 -25.83
C VAL A 628 1.85 14.42 -26.12
N PHE A 629 2.46 15.45 -26.77
CA PHE A 629 3.90 15.49 -27.06
C PHE A 629 4.64 16.56 -26.26
N ALA A 630 4.05 17.13 -25.22
CA ALA A 630 4.64 18.22 -24.47
C ALA A 630 6.02 17.86 -23.90
N GLY A 631 6.99 18.76 -24.04
CA GLY A 631 8.36 18.56 -23.55
C GLY A 631 9.23 17.63 -24.41
N CYS A 632 8.78 17.23 -25.60
CA CYS A 632 9.62 16.47 -26.56
C CYS A 632 10.58 17.42 -27.31
N ALA A 633 11.49 18.06 -26.59
CA ALA A 633 12.34 19.14 -27.12
C ALA A 633 13.29 18.72 -28.24
N SER A 634 13.73 17.44 -28.27
CA SER A 634 14.62 16.89 -29.31
C SER A 634 13.86 16.41 -30.56
N ALA A 635 12.52 16.43 -30.54
CA ALA A 635 11.74 15.96 -31.69
C ALA A 635 12.03 16.82 -32.91
N THR A 636 12.49 16.19 -34.00
CA THR A 636 12.76 16.87 -35.26
C THR A 636 11.65 16.72 -36.27
N THR A 637 10.85 15.66 -36.17
CA THR A 637 9.86 15.34 -37.19
C THR A 637 8.58 14.75 -36.67
N PHE A 638 7.44 15.30 -37.15
CA PHE A 638 6.11 14.74 -37.09
C PHE A 638 5.58 14.35 -38.47
N LEU A 639 6.51 13.94 -39.39
CA LEU A 639 6.17 13.52 -40.73
C LEU A 639 5.07 12.43 -40.69
N GLN A 640 3.92 12.71 -41.33
CA GLN A 640 2.79 11.80 -41.43
C GLN A 640 2.24 11.29 -40.06
N ALA A 641 2.44 12.05 -38.98
CA ALA A 641 2.10 11.62 -37.63
C ALA A 641 0.64 11.18 -37.49
N PHE A 642 -0.30 11.93 -38.08
CA PHE A 642 -1.76 11.64 -38.08
C PHE A 642 -2.32 11.42 -39.49
N TYR A 643 -1.46 10.99 -40.42
CA TYR A 643 -1.88 10.76 -41.82
C TYR A 643 -3.07 9.78 -41.88
N GLY A 644 -4.17 10.21 -42.45
CA GLY A 644 -5.33 9.35 -42.70
C GLY A 644 -6.16 9.05 -41.43
N CYS A 645 -6.04 9.82 -40.35
CA CYS A 645 -6.95 9.79 -39.20
C CYS A 645 -8.27 10.46 -39.54
N GLN A 646 -9.12 9.72 -40.27
CA GLN A 646 -10.31 10.30 -40.94
C GLN A 646 -11.38 10.77 -39.97
N ALA A 647 -11.51 10.12 -38.80
CA ALA A 647 -12.50 10.48 -37.79
C ALA A 647 -12.01 11.57 -36.82
N LEU A 648 -10.74 12.01 -36.90
CA LEU A 648 -10.18 13.00 -35.98
C LEU A 648 -10.96 14.30 -36.04
N THR A 649 -11.60 14.66 -34.93
CA THR A 649 -12.45 15.86 -34.84
C THR A 649 -11.77 17.01 -34.13
N SER A 650 -10.95 16.67 -33.09
CA SER A 650 -10.27 17.65 -32.24
C SER A 650 -8.92 17.15 -31.76
N LEU A 651 -8.06 18.10 -31.45
CA LEU A 651 -6.76 17.93 -30.83
C LEU A 651 -6.77 18.67 -29.49
N GLY A 652 -6.09 18.08 -28.48
CA GLY A 652 -5.98 18.71 -27.16
C GLY A 652 -5.09 19.97 -27.17
N GLN A 653 -5.26 20.80 -26.14
CA GLN A 653 -4.45 21.99 -25.95
C GLN A 653 -2.99 21.63 -25.65
N GLY A 654 -2.03 22.49 -26.08
CA GLY A 654 -0.62 22.30 -25.84
C GLY A 654 -0.02 21.01 -26.42
N ILE A 655 -0.65 20.44 -27.47
CA ILE A 655 -0.26 19.15 -28.07
C ILE A 655 1.22 19.06 -28.40
N PHE A 656 1.85 20.17 -28.87
CA PHE A 656 3.29 20.29 -29.20
C PHE A 656 4.01 21.30 -28.30
N ALA A 657 3.51 21.54 -27.07
CA ALA A 657 4.18 22.45 -26.14
C ALA A 657 5.63 22.02 -25.91
N ASP A 658 6.55 22.97 -25.89
CA ASP A 658 7.99 22.77 -25.72
C ASP A 658 8.69 21.85 -26.76
N CYS A 659 8.06 21.61 -27.91
CA CYS A 659 8.67 20.86 -29.03
C CYS A 659 9.52 21.81 -29.91
N THR A 660 10.58 22.36 -29.35
CA THR A 660 11.41 23.42 -29.95
C THR A 660 12.28 22.94 -31.11
N GLY A 661 12.62 21.65 -31.17
CA GLY A 661 13.47 21.06 -32.19
C GLY A 661 12.79 20.69 -33.52
N VAL A 662 11.48 20.81 -33.59
CA VAL A 662 10.71 20.32 -34.75
C VAL A 662 11.01 21.12 -36.01
N THR A 663 11.45 20.40 -37.06
CA THR A 663 11.76 21.02 -38.35
C THR A 663 10.67 20.78 -39.39
N THR A 664 9.81 19.73 -39.22
CA THR A 664 8.85 19.40 -40.24
C THR A 664 7.53 18.82 -39.72
N PHE A 665 6.41 19.34 -40.22
CA PHE A 665 5.07 18.80 -40.15
C PHE A 665 4.57 18.29 -41.51
N LEU A 666 5.48 17.86 -42.38
CA LEU A 666 5.12 17.38 -43.73
C LEU A 666 4.07 16.27 -43.65
N GLN A 667 2.89 16.52 -44.26
CA GLN A 667 1.74 15.59 -44.28
C GLN A 667 1.25 15.14 -42.88
N ALA A 668 1.52 15.93 -41.84
CA ALA A 668 1.23 15.52 -40.46
C ALA A 668 -0.23 15.17 -40.24
N PHE A 669 -1.18 15.97 -40.77
CA PHE A 669 -2.64 15.79 -40.68
C PHE A 669 -3.27 15.53 -42.06
N TYR A 670 -2.53 14.91 -42.97
CA TYR A 670 -3.03 14.63 -44.34
C TYR A 670 -4.27 13.73 -44.29
N ASN A 671 -5.37 14.17 -44.96
CA ASN A 671 -6.67 13.47 -44.97
C ASN A 671 -7.32 13.24 -43.61
N CYS A 672 -7.10 14.11 -42.65
CA CYS A 672 -7.88 14.17 -41.41
C CYS A 672 -9.22 14.83 -41.69
N ARG A 673 -10.09 14.08 -42.36
CA ARG A 673 -11.33 14.62 -42.90
C ARG A 673 -12.34 15.12 -41.89
N GLY A 674 -12.30 14.59 -40.67
CA GLY A 674 -13.18 14.95 -39.54
C GLY A 674 -12.73 16.17 -38.79
N LEU A 675 -11.46 16.66 -38.97
CA LEU A 675 -10.88 17.73 -38.17
C LEU A 675 -11.63 19.06 -38.43
N THR A 676 -12.29 19.55 -37.36
CA THR A 676 -13.16 20.75 -37.49
C THR A 676 -12.46 22.02 -37.06
N ALA A 677 -11.53 21.96 -36.14
CA ALA A 677 -10.81 23.10 -35.58
C ALA A 677 -9.37 22.70 -35.18
N LEU A 678 -8.47 23.68 -35.11
CA LEU A 678 -7.12 23.57 -34.60
C LEU A 678 -7.04 24.28 -33.24
N PRO A 679 -6.26 23.78 -32.25
CA PRO A 679 -6.05 24.47 -30.98
C PRO A 679 -5.32 25.83 -31.19
N GLU A 680 -5.68 26.82 -30.40
CA GLU A 680 -4.92 28.07 -30.34
C GLU A 680 -3.48 27.79 -29.86
N GLY A 681 -2.48 28.51 -30.36
CA GLY A 681 -1.10 28.34 -29.97
C GLY A 681 -0.49 26.99 -30.30
N MET A 682 -1.10 26.18 -31.15
CA MET A 682 -0.68 24.81 -31.46
C MET A 682 0.79 24.67 -31.81
N PHE A 683 1.40 25.65 -32.46
CA PHE A 683 2.79 25.66 -32.93
C PHE A 683 3.67 26.72 -32.27
N ASP A 684 3.22 27.33 -31.17
CA ASP A 684 3.95 28.45 -30.54
C ASP A 684 5.35 28.07 -30.08
N SER A 685 5.56 26.84 -29.67
CA SER A 685 6.89 26.33 -29.27
C SER A 685 7.73 25.82 -30.48
N CYS A 686 7.14 25.67 -31.67
CA CYS A 686 7.77 25.02 -32.82
C CYS A 686 8.56 26.02 -33.70
N THR A 687 9.56 26.68 -33.13
CA THR A 687 10.31 27.78 -33.75
C THR A 687 11.27 27.33 -34.85
N ALA A 688 11.66 26.06 -34.91
CA ALA A 688 12.62 25.54 -35.89
C ALA A 688 11.95 24.97 -37.16
N VAL A 689 10.63 25.08 -37.28
CA VAL A 689 9.91 24.49 -38.43
C VAL A 689 10.26 25.15 -39.73
N THR A 690 10.60 24.32 -40.72
CA THR A 690 10.93 24.78 -42.08
C THR A 690 9.82 24.46 -43.09
N THR A 691 8.94 23.49 -42.83
CA THR A 691 7.89 23.09 -43.78
C THR A 691 6.62 22.61 -43.11
N PHE A 692 5.47 23.09 -43.65
CA PHE A 692 4.13 22.59 -43.45
C PHE A 692 3.53 21.98 -44.72
N SER A 693 4.35 21.58 -45.69
CA SER A 693 3.86 21.05 -46.96
C SER A 693 2.85 19.93 -46.77
N ASN A 694 1.66 20.06 -47.37
CA ASN A 694 0.54 19.13 -47.23
C ASN A 694 0.10 18.84 -45.77
N ALA A 695 0.43 19.69 -44.81
CA ALA A 695 0.20 19.37 -43.39
C ALA A 695 -1.28 19.10 -43.09
N PHE A 696 -2.20 19.93 -43.64
CA PHE A 696 -3.65 19.80 -43.50
C PHE A 696 -4.36 19.48 -44.82
N TYR A 697 -3.65 18.84 -45.77
CA TYR A 697 -4.22 18.46 -47.07
C TYR A 697 -5.44 17.54 -46.87
N GLY A 698 -6.57 17.94 -47.47
CA GLY A 698 -7.80 17.16 -47.41
C GLY A 698 -8.51 17.13 -46.06
N CYS A 699 -8.27 18.08 -45.19
CA CYS A 699 -9.02 18.29 -43.93
C CYS A 699 -10.36 18.93 -44.26
N THR A 700 -11.27 18.15 -44.87
CA THR A 700 -12.51 18.65 -45.49
C THR A 700 -13.50 19.27 -44.52
N ALA A 701 -13.46 18.95 -43.22
CA ALA A 701 -14.32 19.52 -42.19
C ALA A 701 -13.74 20.75 -41.49
N LEU A 702 -12.50 21.15 -41.78
CA LEU A 702 -11.84 22.28 -41.10
C LEU A 702 -12.57 23.60 -41.49
N THR A 703 -13.21 24.25 -40.51
CA THR A 703 -14.03 25.44 -40.74
C THR A 703 -13.27 26.75 -40.54
N ALA A 704 -12.28 26.77 -39.67
CA ALA A 704 -11.50 27.95 -39.33
C ALA A 704 -10.03 27.62 -39.02
N ILE A 705 -9.15 28.58 -39.24
CA ILE A 705 -7.74 28.55 -38.82
C ILE A 705 -7.61 29.55 -37.65
N PRO A 706 -6.97 29.19 -36.50
CA PRO A 706 -6.75 30.13 -35.41
C PRO A 706 -5.89 31.33 -35.85
N GLU A 707 -6.13 32.48 -35.24
CA GLU A 707 -5.21 33.63 -35.39
C GLU A 707 -3.85 33.26 -34.80
N GLY A 708 -2.77 33.76 -35.42
CA GLY A 708 -1.43 33.52 -34.93
C GLY A 708 -0.88 32.09 -35.05
N LEU A 709 -1.59 31.17 -35.73
CA LEU A 709 -1.21 29.75 -35.84
C LEU A 709 0.29 29.52 -36.17
N PHE A 710 0.89 30.39 -36.99
CA PHE A 710 2.26 30.28 -37.46
C PHE A 710 3.18 31.44 -36.97
N ASP A 711 2.74 32.24 -36.00
CA ASP A 711 3.46 33.45 -35.58
C ASP A 711 4.89 33.15 -35.10
N SER A 712 5.09 31.99 -34.44
CA SER A 712 6.42 31.57 -33.94
C SER A 712 7.26 30.83 -35.00
N CYS A 713 6.65 30.47 -36.15
CA CYS A 713 7.29 29.65 -37.20
C CYS A 713 8.01 30.49 -38.25
N THR A 714 8.95 31.36 -37.82
CA THR A 714 9.58 32.34 -38.69
C THR A 714 10.51 31.75 -39.75
N GLY A 715 11.05 30.52 -39.51
CA GLY A 715 11.97 29.81 -40.43
C GLY A 715 11.28 29.01 -41.54
N VAL A 716 9.95 29.07 -41.67
CA VAL A 716 9.23 28.29 -42.70
C VAL A 716 9.59 28.72 -44.07
N THR A 717 10.00 27.80 -44.96
CA THR A 717 10.34 28.03 -46.34
C THR A 717 9.20 27.62 -47.31
N THR A 718 8.26 26.80 -46.89
CA THR A 718 7.19 26.31 -47.76
C THR A 718 5.90 25.97 -47.04
N PHE A 719 4.81 26.50 -47.60
CA PHE A 719 3.42 26.10 -47.29
C PHE A 719 2.72 25.35 -48.46
N ASN A 720 3.51 24.64 -49.30
CA ASN A 720 2.97 23.94 -50.44
C ASN A 720 1.78 23.05 -50.06
N ARG A 721 0.62 23.33 -50.62
CA ARG A 721 -0.63 22.57 -50.46
C ARG A 721 -1.04 22.35 -49.00
N THR A 722 -0.63 23.26 -48.07
CA THR A 722 -0.86 23.08 -46.62
C THR A 722 -2.32 22.87 -46.31
N PHE A 723 -3.25 23.69 -46.86
CA PHE A 723 -4.70 23.60 -46.68
C PHE A 723 -5.44 23.14 -47.96
N TYR A 724 -4.74 22.42 -48.81
CA TYR A 724 -5.36 21.94 -50.08
C TYR A 724 -6.62 21.11 -49.79
N GLY A 725 -7.75 21.46 -50.42
CA GLY A 725 -8.98 20.68 -50.26
C GLY A 725 -9.68 20.80 -48.93
N CYS A 726 -9.41 21.83 -48.12
CA CYS A 726 -10.17 22.15 -46.93
C CYS A 726 -11.49 22.79 -47.29
N THR A 727 -12.44 21.95 -47.74
CA THR A 727 -13.67 22.40 -48.39
C THR A 727 -14.65 23.15 -47.50
N ALA A 728 -14.59 22.93 -46.16
CA ALA A 728 -15.41 23.67 -45.17
C ALA A 728 -14.81 25.01 -44.70
N LEU A 729 -13.55 25.30 -45.04
CA LEU A 729 -12.89 26.53 -44.65
C LEU A 729 -13.57 27.76 -45.27
N THR A 730 -14.05 28.67 -44.42
CA THR A 730 -14.80 29.85 -44.87
C THR A 730 -14.01 31.13 -44.90
N ALA A 731 -13.00 31.27 -44.04
CA ALA A 731 -12.19 32.47 -43.90
C ALA A 731 -10.74 32.14 -43.53
N ILE A 732 -9.81 33.07 -43.82
CA ILE A 732 -8.39 33.01 -43.48
C ILE A 732 -8.11 34.17 -42.52
N PRO A 733 -7.36 33.96 -41.41
CA PRO A 733 -6.90 35.04 -40.53
C PRO A 733 -6.01 36.07 -41.30
N ALA A 734 -6.21 37.35 -41.07
CA ALA A 734 -5.53 38.39 -41.82
C ALA A 734 -4.00 38.40 -41.69
N LYS A 735 -3.49 37.96 -40.55
CA LYS A 735 -2.02 37.93 -40.24
C LYS A 735 -1.43 36.52 -40.25
N LEU A 736 -2.12 35.52 -40.83
CA LEU A 736 -1.73 34.12 -40.79
C LEU A 736 -0.24 33.87 -41.15
N PHE A 737 0.30 34.61 -42.11
CA PHE A 737 1.67 34.45 -42.63
C PHE A 737 2.58 35.67 -42.35
N ALA A 738 2.15 36.63 -41.52
CA ALA A 738 2.84 37.90 -41.36
C ALA A 738 4.31 37.79 -40.91
N ASN A 739 4.60 36.76 -40.12
CA ASN A 739 5.93 36.51 -39.57
C ASN A 739 6.74 35.48 -40.38
N CYS A 740 6.16 34.91 -41.46
CA CYS A 740 6.81 33.86 -42.27
C CYS A 740 7.58 34.46 -43.47
N THR A 741 8.61 35.28 -43.21
CA THR A 741 9.30 36.06 -44.23
C THR A 741 10.22 35.26 -45.15
N GLU A 742 10.60 34.05 -44.75
CA GLU A 742 11.53 33.18 -45.48
C GLU A 742 10.85 32.26 -46.49
N VAL A 743 9.50 32.31 -46.56
CA VAL A 743 8.74 31.44 -47.47
C VAL A 743 9.08 31.65 -48.91
N ALA A 744 9.47 30.58 -49.58
CA ALA A 744 9.76 30.57 -51.02
C ALA A 744 8.50 30.17 -51.86
N THR A 745 7.55 29.42 -51.33
CA THR A 745 6.41 28.97 -52.12
C THR A 745 5.13 28.80 -51.30
N PHE A 746 4.02 29.29 -51.87
CA PHE A 746 2.64 29.04 -51.47
C PHE A 746 1.86 28.30 -52.56
N GLU A 747 2.53 27.44 -53.32
CA GLU A 747 1.87 26.64 -54.36
C GLU A 747 0.71 25.86 -53.79
N GLY A 748 -0.51 26.10 -54.31
CA GLY A 748 -1.72 25.37 -53.95
C GLY A 748 -2.13 25.47 -52.47
N VAL A 749 -1.63 26.47 -51.72
CA VAL A 749 -1.81 26.55 -50.24
C VAL A 749 -3.27 26.40 -49.81
N PHE A 750 -4.24 27.04 -50.52
CA PHE A 750 -5.69 26.94 -50.30
C PHE A 750 -6.43 26.38 -51.55
N SER A 751 -5.71 25.67 -52.42
CA SER A 751 -6.33 25.06 -53.61
C SER A 751 -7.46 24.12 -53.19
N GLY A 752 -8.58 24.21 -53.84
CA GLY A 752 -9.77 23.37 -53.58
C GLY A 752 -10.51 23.70 -52.30
N CYS A 753 -10.22 24.82 -51.61
CA CYS A 753 -11.01 25.34 -50.51
C CYS A 753 -12.32 25.92 -51.01
N SER A 754 -13.23 25.03 -51.43
CA SER A 754 -14.46 25.43 -52.13
C SER A 754 -15.44 26.23 -51.28
N GLY A 755 -15.35 26.19 -49.96
CA GLY A 755 -16.15 26.96 -48.99
C GLY A 755 -15.59 28.36 -48.67
N LEU A 756 -14.36 28.67 -49.12
CA LEU A 756 -13.70 29.94 -48.79
C LEU A 756 -14.43 31.10 -49.46
N VAL A 757 -14.90 32.05 -48.64
CA VAL A 757 -15.72 33.19 -49.10
C VAL A 757 -14.89 34.44 -49.33
N THR A 758 -13.92 34.70 -48.45
CA THR A 758 -13.12 35.91 -48.49
C THR A 758 -11.62 35.62 -48.27
N ILE A 759 -10.80 36.38 -48.95
CA ILE A 759 -9.32 36.49 -48.65
C ILE A 759 -9.12 37.85 -47.97
N PRO A 760 -8.50 37.87 -46.80
CA PRO A 760 -8.27 39.11 -46.05
C PRO A 760 -7.26 40.03 -46.78
N ALA A 761 -7.35 41.34 -46.55
CA ALA A 761 -6.45 42.30 -47.08
C ALA A 761 -4.99 42.04 -46.57
N GLY A 762 -4.01 42.19 -47.45
CA GLY A 762 -2.60 42.09 -47.12
C GLY A 762 -2.12 40.70 -46.69
N LEU A 763 -2.83 39.60 -46.95
CA LEU A 763 -2.51 38.25 -46.47
C LEU A 763 -1.05 37.84 -46.73
N PHE A 764 -0.49 38.18 -47.89
CA PHE A 764 0.89 37.92 -48.31
C PHE A 764 1.72 39.19 -48.49
N GLU A 765 1.24 40.33 -47.98
CA GLU A 765 1.86 41.63 -48.22
C GLU A 765 3.35 41.63 -47.82
N LYS A 766 4.23 42.05 -48.71
CA LYS A 766 5.67 42.21 -48.50
C LYS A 766 6.46 40.90 -48.26
N LEU A 767 5.93 39.75 -48.60
CA LEU A 767 6.70 38.50 -48.60
C LEU A 767 7.61 38.43 -49.83
N THR A 768 8.78 39.07 -49.72
CA THR A 768 9.68 39.28 -50.88
C THR A 768 10.45 38.02 -51.31
N SER A 769 10.59 37.02 -50.43
CA SER A 769 11.25 35.73 -50.70
C SER A 769 10.42 34.79 -51.54
N VAL A 770 9.10 35.01 -51.64
CA VAL A 770 8.19 34.09 -52.37
C VAL A 770 8.42 34.18 -53.86
N THR A 771 8.62 33.00 -54.49
CA THR A 771 8.86 32.86 -55.93
C THR A 771 7.60 32.45 -56.70
N THR A 772 6.67 31.74 -56.03
CA THR A 772 5.44 31.25 -56.70
C THR A 772 4.24 31.22 -55.78
N PHE A 773 3.09 31.61 -56.32
CA PHE A 773 1.73 31.45 -55.79
C PHE A 773 0.86 30.56 -56.70
N ASP A 774 1.48 29.69 -57.51
CA ASP A 774 0.76 28.90 -58.48
C ASP A 774 -0.36 28.08 -57.79
N SER A 775 -1.58 28.19 -58.34
CA SER A 775 -2.78 27.50 -57.87
C SER A 775 -3.15 27.81 -56.40
N ALA A 776 -2.62 28.93 -55.81
CA ALA A 776 -2.78 29.20 -54.37
C ALA A 776 -4.25 29.17 -53.94
N PHE A 777 -5.20 29.63 -54.75
CA PHE A 777 -6.66 29.62 -54.55
C PHE A 777 -7.39 28.89 -55.67
N TYR A 778 -6.76 27.94 -56.35
CA TYR A 778 -7.39 27.16 -57.41
C TYR A 778 -8.68 26.53 -56.92
N GLY A 779 -9.79 26.70 -57.63
CA GLY A 779 -11.06 26.03 -57.33
C GLY A 779 -11.76 26.49 -56.06
N CYS A 780 -11.44 27.67 -55.51
CA CYS A 780 -12.18 28.28 -54.40
C CYS A 780 -13.53 28.83 -54.91
N ARG A 781 -14.48 27.96 -55.11
CA ARG A 781 -15.73 28.27 -55.83
C ARG A 781 -16.64 29.26 -55.13
N ALA A 782 -16.64 29.28 -53.78
CA ALA A 782 -17.45 30.21 -52.97
C ALA A 782 -16.77 31.59 -52.79
N LEU A 783 -15.52 31.76 -53.26
CA LEU A 783 -14.77 32.99 -53.09
C LEU A 783 -15.48 34.14 -53.84
N THR A 784 -15.97 35.15 -53.11
CA THR A 784 -16.68 36.30 -53.66
C THR A 784 -15.82 37.55 -53.64
N THR A 785 -14.96 37.69 -52.62
CA THR A 785 -14.16 38.89 -52.38
C THR A 785 -12.69 38.58 -52.11
N VAL A 786 -11.84 39.32 -52.77
CA VAL A 786 -10.40 39.36 -52.49
C VAL A 786 -10.11 40.70 -51.81
N GLY A 787 -9.44 40.69 -50.70
CA GLY A 787 -9.04 41.94 -49.98
C GLY A 787 -8.03 42.74 -50.73
N ASP A 788 -7.87 44.00 -50.33
CA ASP A 788 -6.89 44.89 -50.90
C ASP A 788 -5.46 44.38 -50.61
N ARG A 789 -4.53 44.62 -51.57
CA ARG A 789 -3.08 44.40 -51.36
C ARG A 789 -2.68 42.95 -50.98
N VAL A 790 -3.47 41.95 -51.35
CA VAL A 790 -3.23 40.53 -50.92
C VAL A 790 -1.85 40.06 -51.25
N PHE A 791 -1.28 40.40 -52.41
CA PHE A 791 0.09 40.05 -52.83
C PHE A 791 1.00 41.26 -52.93
N ALA A 792 0.59 42.42 -52.42
CA ALA A 792 1.35 43.64 -52.61
C ALA A 792 2.77 43.54 -52.06
N GLY A 793 3.75 43.98 -52.90
CA GLY A 793 5.17 43.96 -52.49
C GLY A 793 5.82 42.60 -52.55
N CYS A 794 5.22 41.56 -53.11
CA CYS A 794 5.85 40.24 -53.36
C CYS A 794 6.79 40.33 -54.57
N THR A 795 7.93 41.07 -54.40
CA THR A 795 8.85 41.38 -55.52
C THR A 795 9.58 40.15 -56.08
N GLY A 796 9.76 39.09 -55.29
CA GLY A 796 10.35 37.81 -55.70
C GLY A 796 9.45 36.91 -56.52
N ALA A 797 8.10 37.15 -56.53
CA ALA A 797 7.15 36.31 -57.22
C ALA A 797 7.36 36.36 -58.75
N THR A 798 7.57 35.20 -59.34
CA THR A 798 7.77 35.04 -60.79
C THR A 798 6.52 34.58 -61.52
N THR A 799 5.61 33.89 -60.82
CA THR A 799 4.42 33.29 -61.39
C THR A 799 3.22 33.31 -60.45
N PHE A 800 2.04 33.59 -60.98
CA PHE A 800 0.74 33.45 -60.39
C PHE A 800 -0.13 32.52 -61.27
N ALA A 801 0.49 31.52 -61.88
CA ALA A 801 -0.25 30.58 -62.73
C ALA A 801 -1.41 29.90 -61.96
N SER A 802 -2.58 29.98 -62.58
CA SER A 802 -3.83 29.35 -62.03
C SER A 802 -4.22 29.85 -60.62
N VAL A 803 -3.69 31.00 -60.17
CA VAL A 803 -3.86 31.46 -58.77
C VAL A 803 -5.32 31.51 -58.34
N PHE A 804 -6.25 31.95 -59.18
CA PHE A 804 -7.70 31.98 -58.97
C PHE A 804 -8.48 31.11 -59.98
N GLU A 805 -7.83 30.21 -60.71
CA GLU A 805 -8.50 29.35 -61.69
C GLU A 805 -9.68 28.62 -61.06
N GLY A 806 -10.85 28.74 -61.67
CA GLY A 806 -12.08 28.07 -61.21
C GLY A 806 -12.74 28.71 -60.00
N CYS A 807 -12.39 29.91 -59.61
CA CYS A 807 -13.08 30.71 -58.58
C CYS A 807 -14.36 31.27 -59.16
N THR A 808 -15.37 30.44 -59.36
CA THR A 808 -16.63 30.75 -60.04
C THR A 808 -17.49 31.81 -59.34
N GLY A 809 -17.34 31.97 -58.00
CA GLY A 809 -18.03 32.95 -57.18
C GLY A 809 -17.40 34.35 -57.19
N LEU A 810 -16.17 34.50 -57.72
CA LEU A 810 -15.42 35.75 -57.64
C LEU A 810 -16.08 36.83 -58.48
N VAL A 811 -16.54 37.90 -57.84
CA VAL A 811 -17.29 38.97 -58.45
C VAL A 811 -16.38 40.16 -58.81
N THR A 812 -15.53 40.52 -57.89
CA THR A 812 -14.62 41.72 -58.05
C THR A 812 -13.21 41.35 -57.57
N ILE A 813 -12.22 42.05 -58.11
CA ILE A 813 -10.84 41.98 -57.68
C ILE A 813 -10.33 43.43 -57.48
N PRO A 814 -9.64 43.72 -56.39
CA PRO A 814 -9.01 45.05 -56.15
C PRO A 814 -7.92 45.32 -57.15
N ALA A 815 -7.78 46.63 -57.54
CA ALA A 815 -6.74 47.04 -58.49
C ALA A 815 -5.32 46.84 -57.96
N ASP A 816 -5.14 46.93 -56.64
CA ASP A 816 -3.83 46.88 -55.95
C ASP A 816 -3.46 45.49 -55.45
N VAL A 817 -4.19 44.43 -55.82
CA VAL A 817 -3.95 43.06 -55.37
C VAL A 817 -2.54 42.55 -55.68
N PHE A 818 -1.99 42.97 -56.83
CA PHE A 818 -0.59 42.67 -57.29
C PHE A 818 0.33 43.91 -57.25
N ALA A 819 -0.03 44.94 -56.49
CA ALA A 819 0.78 46.17 -56.42
C ALA A 819 2.24 45.89 -56.04
N GLY A 820 3.23 46.42 -56.77
CA GLY A 820 4.65 46.21 -56.54
C GLY A 820 5.20 44.82 -56.89
N CYS A 821 4.43 43.94 -57.54
CA CYS A 821 4.89 42.61 -57.95
C CYS A 821 5.70 42.69 -59.28
N SER A 822 6.81 43.42 -59.29
CA SER A 822 7.60 43.68 -60.49
C SER A 822 8.35 42.45 -61.04
N GLY A 823 8.58 41.39 -60.23
CA GLY A 823 9.26 40.16 -60.63
C GLY A 823 8.45 39.20 -61.46
N VAL A 824 7.13 39.41 -61.57
CA VAL A 824 6.20 38.48 -62.19
C VAL A 824 6.43 38.41 -63.71
N ARG A 825 6.47 37.13 -64.20
CA ARG A 825 6.62 36.80 -65.61
C ARG A 825 5.36 36.17 -66.20
N SER A 826 4.54 35.46 -65.36
CA SER A 826 3.44 34.64 -65.83
C SER A 826 2.17 34.80 -65.00
N PHE A 827 1.04 35.09 -65.68
CA PHE A 827 -0.32 35.03 -65.23
C PHE A 827 -1.09 33.90 -65.98
N TYR A 828 -0.42 32.83 -66.40
CA TYR A 828 -1.02 31.69 -67.09
C TYR A 828 -2.22 31.14 -66.35
N ARG A 829 -3.41 31.20 -66.95
CA ARG A 829 -4.69 30.74 -66.42
C ARG A 829 -5.09 31.39 -65.08
N SER A 830 -4.51 32.51 -64.67
CA SER A 830 -4.70 33.05 -63.29
C SER A 830 -6.15 33.24 -62.89
N PHE A 831 -7.03 33.56 -63.83
CA PHE A 831 -8.48 33.71 -63.61
C PHE A 831 -9.31 32.81 -64.51
N LEU A 832 -8.76 31.76 -65.07
CA LEU A 832 -9.44 30.85 -65.97
C LEU A 832 -10.71 30.32 -65.28
N GLY A 833 -11.89 30.52 -65.95
CA GLY A 833 -13.16 30.00 -65.43
C GLY A 833 -13.72 30.75 -64.21
N CYS A 834 -13.24 31.97 -63.92
CA CYS A 834 -13.90 32.89 -63.00
C CYS A 834 -15.19 33.45 -63.59
N THR A 835 -16.23 32.59 -63.65
CA THR A 835 -17.50 32.97 -64.38
C THR A 835 -18.28 34.07 -63.69
N GLY A 836 -18.04 34.35 -62.40
CA GLY A 836 -18.68 35.45 -61.67
C GLY A 836 -17.97 36.81 -61.82
N LEU A 837 -16.75 36.86 -62.42
CA LEU A 837 -15.97 38.09 -62.51
C LEU A 837 -16.54 39.08 -63.55
N ALA A 838 -17.18 40.10 -63.05
CA ALA A 838 -17.93 41.07 -63.92
C ALA A 838 -17.04 42.15 -64.41
N MET A 839 -15.94 42.50 -63.74
CA MET A 839 -15.05 43.60 -64.13
C MET A 839 -13.60 43.34 -63.73
N VAL A 840 -12.65 43.66 -64.55
CA VAL A 840 -11.22 43.62 -64.26
C VAL A 840 -10.78 45.10 -64.16
N PRO A 841 -10.20 45.53 -63.03
CA PRO A 841 -9.67 46.90 -62.89
C PRO A 841 -8.57 47.18 -63.91
N PRO A 842 -8.56 48.36 -64.53
CA PRO A 842 -7.57 48.69 -65.59
C PRO A 842 -6.13 48.68 -65.10
N GLU A 843 -5.88 48.99 -63.80
CA GLU A 843 -4.54 49.04 -63.17
C GLU A 843 -4.11 47.70 -62.51
N LEU A 844 -4.88 46.61 -62.63
CA LEU A 844 -4.63 45.35 -61.96
C LEU A 844 -3.20 44.80 -62.14
N PHE A 845 -2.58 45.05 -63.26
CA PHE A 845 -1.25 44.58 -63.59
C PHE A 845 -0.24 45.70 -63.78
N ALA A 846 -0.55 46.94 -63.38
CA ALA A 846 0.25 48.14 -63.67
C ALA A 846 1.72 47.95 -63.17
N ASP A 847 1.94 47.41 -62.00
CA ASP A 847 3.26 47.21 -61.41
C ASP A 847 3.93 45.89 -61.84
N CYS A 848 3.25 45.02 -62.57
CA CYS A 848 3.78 43.73 -63.03
C CYS A 848 4.55 43.90 -64.36
N THR A 849 5.54 44.81 -64.39
CA THR A 849 6.25 45.22 -65.60
C THR A 849 7.06 44.10 -66.27
N GLY A 850 7.35 43.00 -65.57
CA GLY A 850 8.06 41.84 -66.08
C GLY A 850 7.17 40.82 -66.79
N ALA A 851 5.83 40.95 -66.74
CA ALA A 851 4.88 39.93 -67.19
C ALA A 851 4.90 39.77 -68.69
N THR A 852 5.17 38.59 -69.13
CA THR A 852 5.24 38.20 -70.54
C THR A 852 4.18 37.18 -70.95
N THR A 853 3.57 36.49 -70.00
CA THR A 853 2.61 35.39 -70.30
C THR A 853 1.26 35.69 -69.65
N PHE A 854 0.25 35.93 -70.48
CA PHE A 854 -1.17 36.06 -70.11
C PHE A 854 -2.01 35.02 -70.82
N TYR A 855 -1.46 33.87 -71.17
CA TYR A 855 -2.16 32.85 -71.97
C TYR A 855 -3.32 32.26 -71.14
N THR A 856 -4.57 32.35 -71.69
CA THR A 856 -5.81 31.94 -71.09
C THR A 856 -6.11 32.57 -69.73
N THR A 857 -5.50 33.69 -69.35
CA THR A 857 -5.64 34.37 -68.02
C THR A 857 -7.13 34.56 -67.68
N PHE A 858 -7.96 35.07 -68.55
CA PHE A 858 -9.39 35.27 -68.37
C PHE A 858 -10.27 34.36 -69.22
N TYR A 859 -9.73 33.23 -69.68
CA TYR A 859 -10.52 32.32 -70.53
C TYR A 859 -11.72 31.79 -69.76
N ARG A 860 -12.96 31.87 -70.31
CA ARG A 860 -14.20 31.51 -69.61
C ARG A 860 -14.61 32.41 -68.45
N CYS A 861 -14.09 33.63 -68.30
CA CYS A 861 -14.73 34.64 -67.52
C CYS A 861 -15.90 35.18 -68.32
N THR A 862 -17.19 35.02 -67.92
CA THR A 862 -18.35 35.36 -68.77
C THR A 862 -19.25 36.36 -68.12
#